data_93c5f2a478728b17712c10e84c717987
#
_entry.id   93c5f2a478728b17712c10e84c717987
#
_cell.length_a   1.000
_cell.length_b   1.000
_cell.length_c   1.000
_cell.angle_alpha   90.00
_cell.angle_beta   90.00
_cell.angle_gamma   90.00
#
_symmetry.space_group_name_H-M   'P 1'
#
loop_
_entity.id
_entity.type
_entity.pdbx_description
1 polymer ?
#
loop_
_entity_poly.entity_id
_entity_poly.type
_entity_poly.pdbx_seq_one_letter_code
_entity_poly.pdbx_strand_id
1 'polypeptide(L)'
;MKLLAHRGFALGALPLTIAILIGSNKASAQERPSATQSVTITIDALSNRHAISPYVYGVAYPNSASDITDSGATEVRWGGNATSRYNWTAGTYNAANDWYFADFGYSEIGDWDSSQFIKDVIRAGSNPLMTMVMVPWVAKNVSDGSAYSFSVAKYGAQCGVNPYNSDDGDGLKTDCSTAITGNDPNDADVPLKDSPQNGDPAGTIYRNQWAAALAGAFGTAPHFYDMDNEIDIWGGTHRDVHPAPTAYNEMRDTFIAEARALKGWDPQAIRLGPVSCCWWFYWNGADNNDKGAHAGNDLLPWWLNEVYWQDQIAGTRSVDVFDIHAYPDTPDTSSWTLKKKQALALRIFRDYWDPKYVSESGSINQKWTTFIQPKKTIPFRIPRMRAIANMIYPGTPLSITEWNAAIAGEADFSSALGDADAYGILGRERVYLASRWVAPVDTNPNYQALKLYRNYDGKHSTFAGISVSDTNSASANLFSSYAAINSSGTTLTAMVINKSPSVTYSGQFSLNGFTPSQVTTYTLSKTKPTTIVASGPQPWSSTMSFAPYSATLLVVTGTMAKLPAAEWDVNPDTTMLPAGGTVTISPKLISGSGTVTLGTPTYDTGIKVAVNQGTITAGENASVTVTAGKKPGFYHFEIPSTDSSGASQTQSGWIVVGNPPATFTKQGDGQQGAPGSTLNLSVTLDPGSSGGSAAGATVFFTTDAGALSSRLVTTDSSGNAPVALTLPQGAGTVHVTAEGPYGLGHPEVVFAETVQ
;
A
#
# COMPACT_ATOMS: atom_id res chain seq x y z
N MET A 1 18.87 -15.02 27.91
CA MET A 1 19.14 -15.75 26.66
C MET A 1 18.43 -14.93 25.58
N LYS A 2 19.15 -14.11 24.79
CA LYS A 2 18.53 -13.26 23.78
C LYS A 2 18.17 -14.15 22.60
N LEU A 3 16.90 -14.47 22.45
CA LEU A 3 16.38 -15.13 21.25
C LEU A 3 16.44 -14.12 20.09
N LEU A 4 17.17 -14.47 19.06
CA LEU A 4 17.11 -13.84 17.75
C LEU A 4 15.85 -14.34 17.03
N ALA A 5 14.71 -13.76 17.32
CA ALA A 5 13.52 -13.93 16.52
C ALA A 5 13.66 -13.06 15.26
N HIS A 6 13.29 -13.62 14.11
CA HIS A 6 13.12 -12.97 12.81
C HIS A 6 14.38 -12.57 12.03
N ARG A 7 15.24 -13.56 11.76
CA ARG A 7 16.11 -13.47 10.57
C ARG A 7 16.09 -14.80 9.85
N GLY A 8 15.35 -14.90 8.76
CA GLY A 8 15.48 -15.99 7.81
C GLY A 8 16.88 -16.01 7.21
N PHE A 9 17.76 -16.87 7.69
CA PHE A 9 19.08 -17.13 7.12
C PHE A 9 19.16 -18.58 6.68
N ALA A 10 19.35 -18.77 5.36
CA ALA A 10 19.85 -20.03 4.84
C ALA A 10 21.31 -20.22 5.28
N LEU A 11 21.58 -21.23 6.09
CA LEU A 11 22.92 -21.64 6.49
C LEU A 11 23.58 -22.45 5.35
N GLY A 12 24.53 -21.82 4.68
CA GLY A 12 25.51 -22.51 3.82
C GLY A 12 26.72 -22.94 4.67
N ALA A 13 27.03 -24.22 4.64
CA ALA A 13 28.17 -24.82 5.35
C ALA A 13 29.52 -24.26 4.87
N LEU A 14 30.39 -23.89 5.81
CA LEU A 14 31.80 -23.56 5.56
C LEU A 14 32.64 -24.83 5.47
N PRO A 15 33.52 -24.98 4.48
CA PRO A 15 34.69 -25.83 4.59
C PRO A 15 35.90 -25.03 5.04
N LEU A 16 36.57 -25.58 6.03
CA LEU A 16 37.85 -25.14 6.57
C LEU A 16 38.96 -25.36 5.53
N THR A 17 39.61 -24.30 5.06
CA THR A 17 40.80 -24.43 4.21
C THR A 17 41.98 -23.63 4.78
N ILE A 18 43.06 -24.36 4.96
CA ILE A 18 44.35 -23.91 5.50
C ILE A 18 45.00 -22.89 4.56
N ALA A 19 45.35 -21.72 5.08
CA ALA A 19 46.05 -20.68 4.33
C ALA A 19 47.55 -20.92 4.32
N ILE A 20 48.13 -21.04 3.16
CA ILE A 20 49.60 -20.95 2.90
C ILE A 20 49.91 -19.49 2.59
N LEU A 21 50.73 -18.85 3.41
CA LEU A 21 51.24 -17.50 3.18
C LEU A 21 52.24 -17.53 2.01
N ILE A 22 51.85 -16.92 0.89
CA ILE A 22 52.81 -16.46 -0.13
C ILE A 22 52.70 -14.93 -0.16
N GLY A 23 53.75 -14.27 0.22
CA GLY A 23 53.83 -12.79 0.17
C GLY A 23 53.82 -12.31 -1.29
N SER A 24 52.82 -11.60 -1.70
CA SER A 24 52.76 -10.86 -2.95
C SER A 24 52.68 -9.37 -2.66
N ASN A 25 53.62 -8.61 -3.20
CA ASN A 25 53.65 -7.17 -3.26
C ASN A 25 52.32 -6.64 -3.74
N LYS A 26 51.54 -6.00 -2.89
CA LYS A 26 50.37 -5.20 -3.30
C LYS A 26 50.89 -3.98 -4.07
N ALA A 27 50.86 -4.08 -5.40
CA ALA A 27 50.76 -2.87 -6.20
C ALA A 27 49.44 -2.20 -5.82
N SER A 28 49.48 -0.97 -5.30
CA SER A 28 48.32 -0.12 -5.08
C SER A 28 47.56 -0.02 -6.42
N ALA A 29 46.39 -0.62 -6.53
CA ALA A 29 45.51 -0.39 -7.66
C ALA A 29 45.17 1.09 -7.66
N GLN A 30 45.77 1.84 -8.56
CA GLN A 30 45.43 3.24 -8.80
C GLN A 30 43.97 3.23 -9.24
N GLU A 31 43.05 3.74 -8.41
CA GLU A 31 41.64 3.89 -8.76
C GLU A 31 41.56 4.66 -10.08
N ARG A 32 40.99 4.07 -11.11
CA ARG A 32 40.71 4.79 -12.34
C ARG A 32 39.85 5.98 -12.00
N PRO A 33 40.16 7.20 -12.49
CA PRO A 33 39.33 8.35 -12.23
C PRO A 33 37.89 8.04 -12.60
N SER A 34 36.95 8.28 -11.69
CA SER A 34 35.51 8.12 -11.91
C SER A 34 35.11 8.93 -13.14
N ALA A 35 34.44 8.28 -14.10
CA ALA A 35 33.90 9.01 -15.25
C ALA A 35 32.90 10.06 -14.75
N THR A 36 33.03 11.30 -15.19
CA THR A 36 32.06 12.36 -14.87
C THR A 36 31.06 12.48 -15.98
N GLN A 37 29.76 12.46 -15.64
CA GLN A 37 28.65 12.70 -16.58
C GLN A 37 27.79 13.88 -16.10
N SER A 38 27.30 14.67 -17.04
CA SER A 38 26.38 15.76 -16.74
C SER A 38 24.96 15.20 -16.61
N VAL A 39 24.18 15.74 -15.67
CA VAL A 39 22.75 15.49 -15.50
C VAL A 39 22.03 16.82 -15.27
N THR A 40 20.98 17.10 -16.02
CA THR A 40 20.11 18.24 -15.75
C THR A 40 19.05 17.79 -14.74
N ILE A 41 18.86 18.59 -13.67
CA ILE A 41 17.84 18.41 -12.64
C ILE A 41 16.94 19.64 -12.69
N THR A 42 15.68 19.45 -13.03
CA THR A 42 14.69 20.54 -13.09
C THR A 42 13.71 20.37 -11.95
N ILE A 43 13.61 21.40 -11.11
CA ILE A 43 12.64 21.46 -10.00
C ILE A 43 11.71 22.64 -10.24
N ASP A 44 10.41 22.39 -10.25
CA ASP A 44 9.39 23.42 -10.36
C ASP A 44 8.58 23.49 -9.07
N ALA A 45 8.87 24.52 -8.27
CA ALA A 45 8.24 24.73 -6.97
C ALA A 45 6.74 25.07 -7.03
N LEU A 46 6.22 25.31 -8.24
CA LEU A 46 4.81 25.68 -8.51
C LEU A 46 4.02 24.55 -9.18
N SER A 47 4.65 23.41 -9.45
CA SER A 47 4.01 22.29 -10.14
C SER A 47 3.90 21.05 -9.25
N ASN A 48 2.80 20.31 -9.43
CA ASN A 48 2.49 19.06 -8.70
C ASN A 48 2.59 19.18 -7.18
N ARG A 49 2.21 20.34 -6.66
CA ARG A 49 2.23 20.65 -5.24
C ARG A 49 1.19 19.82 -4.49
N HIS A 50 1.65 19.05 -3.52
CA HIS A 50 0.79 18.32 -2.59
C HIS A 50 1.50 18.05 -1.28
N ALA A 51 0.75 17.90 -0.20
CA ALA A 51 1.31 17.51 1.09
C ALA A 51 1.88 16.09 1.01
N ILE A 52 3.12 15.91 1.48
CA ILE A 52 3.65 14.59 1.79
C ILE A 52 3.00 14.14 3.08
N SER A 53 2.38 12.97 3.07
CA SER A 53 1.76 12.44 4.29
C SER A 53 2.82 12.27 5.39
N PRO A 54 2.55 12.69 6.62
CA PRO A 54 3.48 12.52 7.72
C PRO A 54 3.72 11.04 8.07
N TYR A 55 2.89 10.11 7.59
CA TYR A 55 2.92 8.69 7.96
C TYR A 55 3.70 7.80 6.98
N VAL A 56 4.39 8.36 5.95
CA VAL A 56 5.09 7.53 4.95
C VAL A 56 6.50 7.11 5.35
N TYR A 57 6.98 7.56 6.51
CA TYR A 57 8.31 7.24 7.03
C TYR A 57 8.23 6.29 8.23
N GLY A 58 7.31 5.32 8.13
CA GLY A 58 7.07 4.34 9.17
C GLY A 58 8.02 3.15 9.12
N VAL A 59 8.06 2.41 10.22
CA VAL A 59 8.85 1.18 10.40
C VAL A 59 8.10 0.19 11.28
N ALA A 60 8.37 -1.12 11.09
CA ALA A 60 7.93 -2.16 12.01
C ALA A 60 9.08 -2.59 12.93
N TYR A 61 8.78 -2.95 14.17
CA TYR A 61 9.72 -3.55 15.13
C TYR A 61 11.04 -2.78 15.33
N PRO A 62 11.04 -1.50 15.71
CA PRO A 62 12.27 -0.81 16.14
C PRO A 62 12.81 -1.43 17.43
N ASN A 63 14.14 -1.45 17.59
CA ASN A 63 14.76 -2.09 18.76
C ASN A 63 14.50 -1.35 20.08
N SER A 64 14.21 -0.04 20.02
CA SER A 64 13.98 0.78 21.21
C SER A 64 13.19 2.06 20.89
N ALA A 65 12.61 2.67 21.92
CA ALA A 65 12.00 4.00 21.79
C ALA A 65 13.03 5.09 21.41
N SER A 66 14.30 4.93 21.80
CA SER A 66 15.37 5.84 21.37
C SER A 66 15.64 5.74 19.88
N ASP A 67 15.53 4.57 19.28
CA ASP A 67 15.70 4.40 17.81
C ASP A 67 14.59 5.11 17.04
N ILE A 68 13.35 5.09 17.55
CA ILE A 68 12.23 5.85 16.99
C ILE A 68 12.56 7.35 17.01
N THR A 69 12.94 7.86 18.18
CA THR A 69 13.26 9.28 18.34
C THR A 69 14.45 9.70 17.49
N ASP A 70 15.56 8.94 17.50
CA ASP A 70 16.76 9.30 16.73
C ASP A 70 16.57 9.14 15.22
N SER A 71 15.90 8.08 14.75
CA SER A 71 15.62 7.94 13.32
C SER A 71 14.59 8.96 12.81
N GLY A 72 13.68 9.40 13.69
CA GLY A 72 12.54 10.25 13.35
C GLY A 72 11.45 9.50 12.61
N ALA A 73 11.35 8.17 12.78
CA ALA A 73 10.26 7.38 12.24
C ALA A 73 8.91 7.95 12.67
N THR A 74 7.95 8.04 11.75
CA THR A 74 6.69 8.77 11.97
C THR A 74 5.52 7.89 12.28
N GLU A 75 5.67 6.61 12.05
CA GLU A 75 4.72 5.56 12.36
C GLU A 75 5.50 4.31 12.81
N VAL A 76 4.92 3.54 13.73
CA VAL A 76 5.48 2.26 14.19
C VAL A 76 4.39 1.21 14.17
N ARG A 77 4.58 0.22 13.31
CA ARG A 77 3.65 -0.89 13.13
C ARG A 77 3.93 -2.03 14.11
N TRP A 78 2.89 -2.44 14.81
CA TRP A 78 2.78 -3.72 15.49
C TRP A 78 2.00 -4.67 14.57
N GLY A 79 2.70 -5.48 13.77
CA GLY A 79 2.09 -6.27 12.69
C GLY A 79 2.83 -7.57 12.40
N GLY A 80 2.44 -8.25 11.32
CA GLY A 80 3.01 -9.53 10.89
C GLY A 80 2.27 -10.74 11.47
N ASN A 81 2.65 -11.96 11.04
CA ASN A 81 1.97 -13.21 11.39
C ASN A 81 1.81 -13.45 12.90
N ALA A 82 2.81 -13.07 13.68
CA ALA A 82 2.78 -13.22 15.14
C ALA A 82 1.66 -12.41 15.78
N THR A 83 1.35 -11.22 15.25
CA THR A 83 0.31 -10.35 15.82
C THR A 83 -1.10 -10.84 15.55
N SER A 84 -1.33 -11.60 14.50
CA SER A 84 -2.61 -12.30 14.22
C SER A 84 -2.98 -13.33 15.29
N ARG A 85 -2.05 -13.67 16.18
CA ARG A 85 -2.22 -14.66 17.22
C ARG A 85 -1.88 -14.11 18.63
N TYR A 86 -1.92 -12.78 18.78
CA TYR A 86 -1.53 -12.10 20.01
C TYR A 86 -2.61 -12.19 21.09
N ASN A 87 -2.23 -12.72 22.26
CA ASN A 87 -3.05 -12.74 23.46
C ASN A 87 -2.73 -11.52 24.34
N TRP A 88 -3.57 -10.52 24.28
CA TRP A 88 -3.36 -9.23 24.95
C TRP A 88 -3.38 -9.34 26.50
N THR A 89 -4.01 -10.39 27.06
CA THR A 89 -4.08 -10.58 28.53
C THR A 89 -2.81 -11.19 29.09
N ALA A 90 -2.04 -11.89 28.26
CA ALA A 90 -0.82 -12.58 28.65
C ALA A 90 0.45 -11.98 28.06
N GLY A 91 0.33 -11.12 27.05
CA GLY A 91 1.49 -10.61 26.30
C GLY A 91 2.20 -11.69 25.48
N THR A 92 1.48 -12.74 25.08
CA THR A 92 2.02 -13.86 24.33
C THR A 92 1.50 -13.88 22.90
N TYR A 93 2.22 -14.54 22.00
CA TYR A 93 1.82 -14.77 20.62
C TYR A 93 2.22 -16.14 20.14
N ASN A 94 1.52 -16.69 19.17
CA ASN A 94 1.96 -17.88 18.45
C ASN A 94 2.76 -17.43 17.22
N ALA A 95 3.94 -18.01 17.00
CA ALA A 95 4.84 -17.64 15.91
C ALA A 95 4.38 -18.11 14.52
N ALA A 96 3.21 -18.71 14.41
CA ALA A 96 2.66 -19.21 13.16
C ALA A 96 3.65 -20.13 12.42
N ASN A 97 3.61 -20.17 11.10
CA ASN A 97 4.57 -20.93 10.30
C ASN A 97 5.99 -20.34 10.30
N ASP A 98 6.20 -19.14 10.84
CA ASP A 98 7.51 -18.50 10.92
C ASP A 98 8.43 -19.23 11.89
N TRP A 99 7.86 -19.85 12.96
CA TRP A 99 8.62 -20.68 13.88
C TRP A 99 7.79 -21.80 14.51
N TYR A 100 7.55 -22.86 13.79
CA TYR A 100 6.98 -24.13 14.23
C TYR A 100 5.64 -24.02 15.00
N PHE A 101 4.88 -22.93 14.81
CA PHE A 101 3.60 -22.69 15.52
C PHE A 101 3.71 -22.74 17.04
N ALA A 102 4.85 -22.31 17.58
CA ALA A 102 5.11 -22.26 19.01
C ALA A 102 4.74 -20.91 19.63
N ASP A 103 4.37 -20.93 20.93
CA ASP A 103 4.01 -19.74 21.69
C ASP A 103 5.21 -19.09 22.35
N PHE A 104 5.33 -17.78 22.22
CA PHE A 104 6.37 -16.97 22.83
C PHE A 104 5.80 -15.73 23.49
N GLY A 105 6.57 -15.15 24.43
CA GLY A 105 6.31 -13.83 24.93
C GLY A 105 6.80 -12.74 23.98
N TYR A 106 6.06 -11.67 23.90
CA TYR A 106 6.48 -10.49 23.15
C TYR A 106 7.56 -9.74 23.93
N SER A 107 8.69 -9.41 23.29
CA SER A 107 9.84 -8.78 23.96
C SER A 107 10.26 -7.46 23.27
N GLU A 108 9.36 -6.87 22.51
CA GLU A 108 9.59 -5.61 21.78
C GLU A 108 9.36 -4.39 22.68
N ILE A 109 9.32 -3.19 22.08
CA ILE A 109 8.94 -1.96 22.80
C ILE A 109 7.60 -2.17 23.48
N GLY A 110 7.46 -1.71 24.73
CA GLY A 110 6.24 -1.90 25.53
C GLY A 110 6.20 -3.20 26.34
N ASP A 111 7.21 -4.06 26.19
CA ASP A 111 7.47 -5.23 27.02
C ASP A 111 6.21 -6.06 27.31
N TRP A 112 5.67 -6.74 26.27
CA TRP A 112 4.53 -7.68 26.36
C TRP A 112 3.13 -7.02 26.50
N ASP A 113 3.07 -5.71 26.68
CA ASP A 113 1.81 -4.95 26.83
C ASP A 113 1.57 -4.05 25.62
N SER A 114 0.57 -4.41 24.81
CA SER A 114 0.19 -3.63 23.63
C SER A 114 -0.22 -2.19 23.94
N SER A 115 -0.84 -1.95 25.11
CA SER A 115 -1.17 -0.59 25.56
C SER A 115 0.06 0.21 25.95
N GLN A 116 1.07 -0.46 26.53
CA GLN A 116 2.35 0.17 26.85
C GLN A 116 3.15 0.49 25.59
N PHE A 117 3.14 -0.42 24.60
CA PHE A 117 3.72 -0.18 23.27
C PHE A 117 3.18 1.13 22.65
N ILE A 118 1.84 1.30 22.60
CA ILE A 118 1.20 2.51 22.09
C ILE A 118 1.73 3.75 22.80
N LYS A 119 1.75 3.74 24.14
CA LYS A 119 2.22 4.87 24.95
C LYS A 119 3.69 5.20 24.72
N ASP A 120 4.53 4.18 24.54
CA ASP A 120 5.96 4.37 24.33
C ASP A 120 6.26 4.90 22.91
N VAL A 121 5.54 4.43 21.90
CA VAL A 121 5.61 4.96 20.53
C VAL A 121 5.18 6.44 20.50
N ILE A 122 4.05 6.78 21.12
CA ILE A 122 3.56 8.17 21.20
C ILE A 122 4.58 9.05 21.95
N ARG A 123 5.12 8.56 23.07
CA ARG A 123 6.14 9.29 23.84
C ARG A 123 7.43 9.51 23.05
N ALA A 124 7.78 8.58 22.16
CA ALA A 124 8.92 8.72 21.25
C ALA A 124 8.66 9.69 20.08
N GLY A 125 7.44 10.26 19.98
CA GLY A 125 7.06 11.23 18.95
C GLY A 125 6.55 10.62 17.64
N SER A 126 6.11 9.35 17.67
CA SER A 126 5.62 8.60 16.51
C SER A 126 4.14 8.18 16.70
N ASN A 127 3.54 7.62 15.66
CA ASN A 127 2.15 7.16 15.65
C ASN A 127 2.13 5.62 15.62
N PRO A 128 1.45 4.96 16.58
CA PRO A 128 1.34 3.51 16.56
C PRO A 128 0.29 3.04 15.55
N LEU A 129 0.58 1.93 14.85
CA LEU A 129 -0.35 1.16 14.05
C LEU A 129 -0.45 -0.23 14.63
N MET A 130 -1.65 -0.66 15.02
CA MET A 130 -1.91 -1.91 15.72
C MET A 130 -2.63 -2.91 14.83
N THR A 131 -2.22 -4.17 14.85
CA THR A 131 -3.03 -5.25 14.26
C THR A 131 -4.22 -5.56 15.17
N MET A 132 -5.45 -5.48 14.65
CA MET A 132 -6.64 -6.01 15.29
C MET A 132 -6.85 -7.45 14.84
N VAL A 133 -6.69 -8.39 15.74
CA VAL A 133 -6.76 -9.83 15.45
C VAL A 133 -8.16 -10.24 14.98
N MET A 134 -8.27 -10.84 13.80
CA MET A 134 -9.53 -11.38 13.28
C MET A 134 -9.58 -12.91 13.33
N VAL A 135 -8.43 -13.60 13.32
CA VAL A 135 -8.35 -15.06 13.55
C VAL A 135 -9.01 -15.40 14.89
N PRO A 136 -9.89 -16.43 14.99
CA PRO A 136 -10.66 -16.72 16.20
C PRO A 136 -9.87 -17.46 17.30
N TRP A 137 -8.55 -17.44 17.23
CA TRP A 137 -7.64 -18.12 18.15
C TRP A 137 -6.42 -17.23 18.46
N VAL A 138 -5.99 -17.20 19.72
CA VAL A 138 -4.78 -16.50 20.18
C VAL A 138 -3.96 -17.41 21.09
N ALA A 139 -2.67 -17.14 21.19
CA ALA A 139 -1.72 -17.93 21.97
C ALA A 139 -2.16 -18.15 23.42
N LYS A 140 -1.78 -19.27 24.00
CA LYS A 140 -1.89 -19.50 25.43
C LYS A 140 -1.00 -18.57 26.24
N ASN A 141 -1.23 -18.51 27.54
CA ASN A 141 -0.36 -17.82 28.48
C ASN A 141 0.90 -18.65 28.76
N VAL A 142 1.71 -18.89 27.71
CA VAL A 142 2.98 -19.60 27.77
C VAL A 142 3.98 -18.83 26.92
N SER A 143 5.11 -18.43 27.50
CA SER A 143 6.04 -17.49 26.86
C SER A 143 7.40 -18.09 26.48
N ASP A 144 7.60 -19.38 26.62
CA ASP A 144 8.89 -20.06 26.52
C ASP A 144 8.98 -21.10 25.39
N GLY A 145 7.99 -21.18 24.51
CA GLY A 145 7.93 -22.18 23.44
C GLY A 145 7.51 -23.58 23.88
N SER A 146 6.96 -23.73 25.09
CA SER A 146 6.49 -25.03 25.58
C SER A 146 5.06 -25.39 25.15
N ALA A 147 4.29 -24.45 24.61
CA ALA A 147 3.05 -24.69 23.87
C ALA A 147 3.31 -24.54 22.36
N TYR A 148 2.83 -25.48 21.57
CA TYR A 148 3.00 -25.54 20.10
C TYR A 148 1.91 -26.41 19.47
N SER A 149 1.55 -26.13 18.24
CA SER A 149 0.37 -26.72 17.59
C SER A 149 0.60 -28.14 17.06
N PHE A 150 1.84 -28.53 16.75
CA PHE A 150 2.12 -29.78 16.03
C PHE A 150 3.11 -30.71 16.77
N SER A 151 2.73 -31.23 17.95
CA SER A 151 3.53 -32.21 18.67
C SER A 151 3.84 -33.44 17.80
N VAL A 152 5.12 -33.79 17.67
CA VAL A 152 5.58 -35.01 16.97
C VAL A 152 5.07 -36.26 17.69
N ALA A 153 5.04 -36.26 19.01
CA ALA A 153 4.50 -37.38 19.79
C ALA A 153 2.99 -37.59 19.56
N LYS A 154 2.23 -36.50 19.36
CA LYS A 154 0.77 -36.55 19.16
C LYS A 154 0.38 -36.77 17.68
N TYR A 155 1.07 -36.16 16.75
CA TYR A 155 0.69 -36.15 15.33
C TYR A 155 1.62 -36.93 14.40
N GLY A 156 2.67 -37.55 14.95
CA GLY A 156 3.63 -38.36 14.21
C GLY A 156 4.80 -37.59 13.63
N ALA A 157 5.68 -38.29 12.92
CA ALA A 157 6.91 -37.73 12.33
C ALA A 157 6.58 -36.63 11.28
N GLN A 158 7.33 -35.53 11.32
CA GLN A 158 7.15 -34.35 10.48
C GLN A 158 8.39 -34.06 9.63
N CYS A 159 8.23 -33.19 8.65
CA CYS A 159 9.31 -32.78 7.74
C CYS A 159 10.39 -31.98 8.46
N GLY A 160 9.98 -30.94 9.16
CA GLY A 160 10.82 -30.09 10.01
C GLY A 160 10.47 -30.25 11.48
N VAL A 161 11.47 -30.13 12.33
CA VAL A 161 11.32 -30.16 13.79
C VAL A 161 12.13 -29.01 14.37
N ASN A 162 11.57 -28.34 15.35
CA ASN A 162 12.21 -27.23 16.05
C ASN A 162 13.57 -27.68 16.62
N PRO A 163 14.67 -27.02 16.25
CA PRO A 163 16.01 -27.42 16.69
C PRO A 163 16.23 -27.34 18.21
N TYR A 164 15.35 -26.67 18.93
CA TYR A 164 15.40 -26.52 20.40
C TYR A 164 14.37 -27.36 21.13
N ASN A 165 13.40 -27.94 20.39
CA ASN A 165 12.36 -28.81 20.97
C ASN A 165 12.00 -29.95 20.00
N SER A 166 12.47 -31.15 20.24
CA SER A 166 12.29 -32.28 19.34
C SER A 166 10.86 -32.81 19.22
N ASP A 167 9.93 -32.35 20.05
CA ASP A 167 8.50 -32.65 19.93
C ASP A 167 7.70 -31.61 19.18
N ASP A 168 8.29 -30.46 18.91
CA ASP A 168 7.64 -29.35 18.20
C ASP A 168 7.95 -29.45 16.68
N GLY A 169 6.95 -29.77 15.89
CA GLY A 169 7.06 -29.99 14.44
C GLY A 169 6.52 -28.83 13.63
N ASP A 170 6.83 -28.86 12.32
CA ASP A 170 6.44 -27.82 11.36
C ASP A 170 5.02 -28.00 10.77
N GLY A 171 4.26 -28.99 11.21
CA GLY A 171 2.92 -29.29 10.71
C GLY A 171 2.85 -29.86 9.29
N LEU A 172 3.98 -30.33 8.75
CA LEU A 172 4.04 -31.01 7.46
C LEU A 172 4.42 -32.49 7.68
N LYS A 173 3.81 -33.40 6.90
CA LYS A 173 4.24 -34.79 6.88
C LYS A 173 5.67 -34.91 6.33
N THR A 174 6.27 -36.08 6.51
CA THR A 174 7.66 -36.36 6.09
C THR A 174 7.95 -36.18 4.58
N ASP A 175 6.92 -36.01 3.75
CA ASP A 175 7.04 -35.65 2.34
C ASP A 175 7.30 -34.15 2.09
N CYS A 176 7.30 -33.33 3.15
CA CYS A 176 7.49 -31.88 3.14
C CYS A 176 6.48 -31.10 2.28
N SER A 177 5.36 -31.68 1.93
CA SER A 177 4.36 -31.11 1.06
C SER A 177 2.93 -31.27 1.56
N THR A 178 2.64 -32.36 2.29
CA THR A 178 1.31 -32.65 2.80
C THR A 178 1.16 -32.04 4.19
N ALA A 179 0.22 -31.12 4.36
CA ALA A 179 -0.09 -30.55 5.68
C ALA A 179 -0.72 -31.60 6.60
N ILE A 180 -0.38 -31.53 7.89
CA ILE A 180 -1.10 -32.23 8.96
C ILE A 180 -2.40 -31.47 9.19
N THR A 181 -3.53 -32.17 9.09
CA THR A 181 -4.87 -31.62 9.33
C THR A 181 -5.53 -32.33 10.51
N GLY A 182 -6.43 -31.63 11.22
CA GLY A 182 -7.12 -32.18 12.37
C GLY A 182 -6.32 -32.14 13.68
N ASN A 183 -5.27 -31.29 13.74
CA ASN A 183 -4.68 -30.88 15.02
C ASN A 183 -5.74 -30.17 15.89
N ASP A 184 -5.54 -30.20 17.19
CA ASP A 184 -6.39 -29.51 18.15
C ASP A 184 -5.85 -28.08 18.38
N PRO A 185 -6.59 -27.03 18.00
CA PRO A 185 -6.14 -25.66 18.28
C PRO A 185 -5.80 -25.41 19.75
N ASN A 186 -6.50 -26.09 20.66
CA ASN A 186 -6.20 -25.97 22.08
C ASN A 186 -4.83 -26.52 22.50
N ASP A 187 -4.02 -27.09 21.61
CA ASP A 187 -2.64 -27.46 21.94
C ASP A 187 -1.77 -26.24 22.22
N ALA A 188 -1.94 -25.15 21.41
CA ALA A 188 -1.18 -23.92 21.55
C ALA A 188 -2.03 -22.68 21.82
N ASP A 189 -3.34 -22.72 21.60
CA ASP A 189 -4.19 -21.53 21.58
C ASP A 189 -5.36 -21.61 22.55
N VAL A 190 -5.98 -20.44 22.74
CA VAL A 190 -7.29 -20.26 23.40
C VAL A 190 -8.24 -19.52 22.47
N PRO A 191 -9.57 -19.73 22.61
CA PRO A 191 -10.55 -19.04 21.77
C PRO A 191 -10.51 -17.52 21.95
N LEU A 192 -10.62 -16.79 20.83
CA LEU A 192 -10.85 -15.35 20.78
C LEU A 192 -12.27 -15.09 20.27
N LYS A 193 -13.04 -14.27 20.98
CA LYS A 193 -14.40 -13.86 20.64
C LYS A 193 -14.58 -12.34 20.73
N ASP A 194 -15.64 -11.82 20.14
CA ASP A 194 -15.91 -10.38 20.14
C ASP A 194 -16.26 -9.84 21.51
N SER A 195 -17.12 -10.54 22.24
CA SER A 195 -17.59 -10.13 23.58
C SER A 195 -18.01 -11.34 24.39
N PRO A 196 -17.99 -11.24 25.75
CA PRO A 196 -18.40 -12.33 26.62
C PRO A 196 -19.83 -12.81 26.37
N GLN A 197 -19.99 -14.15 26.30
CA GLN A 197 -21.28 -14.83 26.18
C GLN A 197 -21.40 -15.94 27.22
N ASN A 198 -22.66 -16.25 27.61
CA ASN A 198 -22.91 -17.38 28.50
C ASN A 198 -22.51 -18.70 27.82
N GLY A 199 -21.69 -19.51 28.51
CA GLY A 199 -21.21 -20.79 27.99
C GLY A 199 -19.93 -20.72 27.19
N ASP A 200 -19.24 -19.57 27.15
CA ASP A 200 -17.91 -19.48 26.56
C ASP A 200 -16.92 -20.45 27.26
N PRO A 201 -16.01 -21.07 26.49
CA PRO A 201 -14.96 -21.89 27.06
C PRO A 201 -14.12 -21.13 28.11
N ALA A 202 -13.65 -21.82 29.12
CA ALA A 202 -12.73 -21.22 30.08
C ALA A 202 -11.45 -20.74 29.38
N GLY A 203 -10.98 -19.55 29.73
CA GLY A 203 -9.80 -18.94 29.10
C GLY A 203 -10.07 -18.18 27.80
N THR A 204 -11.33 -18.08 27.35
CA THR A 204 -11.67 -17.25 26.19
C THR A 204 -11.26 -15.80 26.39
N ILE A 205 -10.63 -15.22 25.36
CA ILE A 205 -10.18 -13.81 25.28
C ILE A 205 -11.19 -13.03 24.47
N TYR A 206 -11.33 -11.71 24.72
CA TYR A 206 -12.39 -10.88 24.11
C TYR A 206 -11.84 -9.65 23.43
N ARG A 207 -12.15 -9.47 22.12
CA ARG A 207 -11.71 -8.34 21.29
C ARG A 207 -12.22 -7.01 21.81
N ASN A 208 -13.48 -6.91 22.24
CA ASN A 208 -14.07 -5.65 22.73
C ASN A 208 -13.31 -5.10 23.96
N GLN A 209 -12.83 -5.97 24.83
CA GLN A 209 -12.05 -5.55 26.00
C GLN A 209 -10.67 -5.06 25.59
N TRP A 210 -10.03 -5.73 24.63
CA TRP A 210 -8.75 -5.31 24.09
C TRP A 210 -8.87 -3.98 23.31
N ALA A 211 -9.86 -3.84 22.41
CA ALA A 211 -10.10 -2.61 21.67
C ALA A 211 -10.32 -1.41 22.61
N ALA A 212 -11.06 -1.59 23.71
CA ALA A 212 -11.25 -0.55 24.71
C ALA A 212 -9.93 -0.16 25.43
N ALA A 213 -9.06 -1.15 25.71
CA ALA A 213 -7.74 -0.89 26.29
C ALA A 213 -6.83 -0.13 25.32
N LEU A 214 -6.81 -0.53 24.04
CA LEU A 214 -6.04 0.15 22.98
C LEU A 214 -6.54 1.57 22.76
N ALA A 215 -7.86 1.79 22.64
CA ALA A 215 -8.45 3.11 22.48
C ALA A 215 -8.06 4.05 23.63
N GLY A 216 -8.07 3.54 24.87
CA GLY A 216 -7.59 4.27 26.03
C GLY A 216 -6.10 4.61 25.99
N ALA A 217 -5.29 3.75 25.39
CA ALA A 217 -3.83 3.95 25.25
C ALA A 217 -3.50 4.97 24.13
N PHE A 218 -4.21 4.95 23.00
CA PHE A 218 -4.05 5.92 21.91
C PHE A 218 -4.32 7.36 22.35
N GLY A 219 -5.33 7.57 23.21
CA GLY A 219 -5.69 8.89 23.70
C GLY A 219 -6.13 9.85 22.59
N THR A 220 -5.29 10.83 22.24
CA THR A 220 -5.55 11.80 21.14
C THR A 220 -4.75 11.52 19.87
N ALA A 221 -3.92 10.50 19.86
CA ALA A 221 -3.20 10.07 18.65
C ALA A 221 -4.18 9.43 17.65
N PRO A 222 -3.84 9.34 16.36
CA PRO A 222 -4.64 8.57 15.41
C PRO A 222 -4.75 7.10 15.83
N HIS A 223 -5.96 6.54 15.83
CA HIS A 223 -6.23 5.15 16.19
C HIS A 223 -6.14 4.27 14.95
N PHE A 224 -4.91 3.98 14.50
CA PHE A 224 -4.68 3.14 13.32
C PHE A 224 -4.74 1.66 13.66
N TYR A 225 -5.54 0.92 12.87
CA TYR A 225 -5.67 -0.52 12.99
C TYR A 225 -5.53 -1.21 11.63
N ASP A 226 -4.51 -2.06 11.48
CA ASP A 226 -4.51 -3.12 10.46
C ASP A 226 -5.57 -4.15 10.84
N MET A 227 -6.51 -4.41 9.93
CA MET A 227 -7.52 -5.43 10.13
C MET A 227 -6.92 -6.81 9.80
N ASP A 228 -6.20 -7.35 10.78
CA ASP A 228 -5.32 -8.51 10.76
C ASP A 228 -4.09 -8.36 9.85
N ASN A 229 -3.39 -9.45 9.58
CA ASN A 229 -2.21 -9.54 8.74
C ASN A 229 -2.42 -10.61 7.67
N GLU A 230 -2.29 -10.22 6.40
CA GLU A 230 -2.24 -11.13 5.24
C GLU A 230 -3.33 -12.22 5.27
N ILE A 231 -4.59 -11.83 5.45
CA ILE A 231 -5.75 -12.72 5.53
C ILE A 231 -5.84 -13.67 4.31
N ASP A 232 -5.38 -13.22 3.16
CA ASP A 232 -5.33 -13.96 1.91
C ASP A 232 -4.41 -15.20 1.95
N ILE A 233 -3.49 -15.29 2.91
CA ILE A 233 -2.58 -16.45 3.06
C ILE A 233 -2.69 -17.19 4.40
N TRP A 234 -3.76 -16.97 5.18
CA TRP A 234 -3.95 -17.66 6.47
C TRP A 234 -3.88 -19.17 6.38
N GLY A 235 -4.42 -19.77 5.29
CA GLY A 235 -4.33 -21.23 5.06
C GLY A 235 -2.91 -21.79 4.99
N GLY A 236 -1.90 -20.91 4.83
CA GLY A 236 -0.48 -21.26 4.92
C GLY A 236 0.15 -20.82 6.23
N THR A 237 -0.03 -19.56 6.59
CA THR A 237 0.64 -18.94 7.76
C THR A 237 0.06 -19.41 9.10
N HIS A 238 -1.26 -19.64 9.16
CA HIS A 238 -2.01 -20.05 10.36
C HIS A 238 -2.74 -21.38 10.17
N ARG A 239 -2.18 -22.32 9.38
CA ARG A 239 -2.84 -23.59 9.02
C ARG A 239 -3.19 -24.49 10.21
N ASP A 240 -2.62 -24.26 11.36
CA ASP A 240 -2.93 -24.94 12.63
C ASP A 240 -4.34 -24.61 13.14
N VAL A 241 -4.83 -23.41 12.91
CA VAL A 241 -6.16 -22.93 13.31
C VAL A 241 -7.05 -22.57 12.12
N HIS A 242 -6.45 -22.38 10.94
CA HIS A 242 -7.12 -22.05 9.68
C HIS A 242 -6.52 -22.86 8.51
N PRO A 243 -6.76 -24.19 8.43
CA PRO A 243 -6.10 -25.06 7.46
C PRO A 243 -6.63 -24.92 6.02
N ALA A 244 -7.83 -24.33 5.82
CA ALA A 244 -8.39 -24.10 4.49
C ALA A 244 -7.77 -22.85 3.83
N PRO A 245 -7.60 -22.83 2.51
CA PRO A 245 -7.30 -21.59 1.80
C PRO A 245 -8.40 -20.54 2.05
N THR A 246 -8.01 -19.31 2.34
CA THR A 246 -8.97 -18.21 2.56
C THR A 246 -9.74 -17.92 1.27
N ALA A 247 -11.07 -18.00 1.34
CA ALA A 247 -11.96 -17.72 0.21
C ALA A 247 -12.24 -16.22 0.06
N TYR A 248 -12.63 -15.78 -1.15
CA TYR A 248 -13.00 -14.39 -1.44
C TYR A 248 -14.10 -13.89 -0.49
N ASN A 249 -15.18 -14.66 -0.37
CA ASN A 249 -16.31 -14.31 0.51
C ASN A 249 -15.89 -14.26 1.98
N GLU A 250 -15.07 -15.19 2.43
CA GLU A 250 -14.55 -15.21 3.80
C GLU A 250 -13.75 -13.94 4.11
N MET A 251 -12.83 -13.57 3.22
CA MET A 251 -12.03 -12.36 3.35
C MET A 251 -12.90 -11.10 3.46
N ARG A 252 -13.94 -10.99 2.63
CA ARG A 252 -14.90 -9.88 2.67
C ARG A 252 -15.71 -9.89 3.96
N ASP A 253 -16.34 -11.02 4.29
CA ASP A 253 -17.32 -11.13 5.36
C ASP A 253 -16.66 -10.95 6.74
N THR A 254 -15.50 -11.57 6.94
CA THR A 254 -14.70 -11.41 8.16
C THR A 254 -14.27 -9.96 8.33
N PHE A 255 -13.71 -9.34 7.27
CA PHE A 255 -13.30 -7.93 7.34
C PHE A 255 -14.46 -7.01 7.70
N ILE A 256 -15.60 -7.11 7.01
CA ILE A 256 -16.76 -6.23 7.25
C ILE A 256 -17.30 -6.40 8.67
N ALA A 257 -17.43 -7.63 9.14
CA ALA A 257 -17.94 -7.91 10.47
C ALA A 257 -17.04 -7.32 11.55
N GLU A 258 -15.75 -7.61 11.47
CA GLU A 258 -14.78 -7.16 12.48
C GLU A 258 -14.52 -5.64 12.42
N ALA A 259 -14.46 -5.06 11.22
CA ALA A 259 -14.29 -3.62 11.05
C ALA A 259 -15.47 -2.82 11.61
N ARG A 260 -16.70 -3.32 11.46
CA ARG A 260 -17.88 -2.69 12.03
C ARG A 260 -17.97 -2.89 13.54
N ALA A 261 -17.59 -4.07 14.04
CA ALA A 261 -17.51 -4.34 15.46
C ALA A 261 -16.45 -3.44 16.14
N LEU A 262 -15.26 -3.35 15.57
CA LEU A 262 -14.20 -2.45 16.06
C LEU A 262 -14.67 -1.00 16.13
N LYS A 263 -15.37 -0.50 15.09
CA LYS A 263 -15.90 0.87 15.07
C LYS A 263 -16.94 1.11 16.16
N GLY A 264 -17.64 0.06 16.60
CA GLY A 264 -18.53 0.09 17.76
C GLY A 264 -17.78 0.15 19.10
N TRP A 265 -16.62 -0.49 19.19
CA TRP A 265 -15.79 -0.52 20.39
C TRP A 265 -14.85 0.67 20.50
N ASP A 266 -14.33 1.15 19.39
CA ASP A 266 -13.51 2.35 19.25
C ASP A 266 -14.04 3.25 18.12
N PRO A 267 -14.89 4.23 18.45
CA PRO A 267 -15.46 5.16 17.47
C PRO A 267 -14.42 5.99 16.69
N GLN A 268 -13.18 6.09 17.17
CA GLN A 268 -12.08 6.80 16.51
C GLN A 268 -11.25 5.89 15.59
N ALA A 269 -11.49 4.57 15.60
CA ALA A 269 -10.73 3.62 14.79
C ALA A 269 -10.66 4.03 13.31
N ILE A 270 -9.44 4.03 12.77
CA ILE A 270 -9.11 4.17 11.36
C ILE A 270 -8.68 2.77 10.92
N ARG A 271 -9.51 2.13 10.08
CA ARG A 271 -9.39 0.72 9.71
C ARG A 271 -8.72 0.59 8.35
N LEU A 272 -7.53 -0.03 8.37
CA LEU A 272 -6.74 -0.33 7.19
C LEU A 272 -7.05 -1.75 6.72
N GLY A 273 -7.24 -1.96 5.44
CA GLY A 273 -7.52 -3.28 4.89
C GLY A 273 -7.53 -3.35 3.36
N PRO A 274 -7.41 -4.56 2.82
CA PRO A 274 -7.44 -5.86 3.51
C PRO A 274 -6.08 -6.37 4.01
N VAL A 275 -5.00 -5.57 3.98
CA VAL A 275 -3.65 -5.96 4.40
C VAL A 275 -3.14 -7.18 3.61
N SER A 276 -3.27 -7.12 2.27
CA SER A 276 -2.99 -8.25 1.37
C SER A 276 -1.51 -8.45 1.15
N CYS A 277 -1.03 -9.71 1.12
CA CYS A 277 0.38 -10.05 1.24
C CYS A 277 1.26 -9.62 0.07
N CYS A 278 0.84 -9.77 -1.16
CA CYS A 278 1.79 -9.65 -2.28
C CYS A 278 1.11 -9.63 -3.65
N TRP A 279 1.90 -9.31 -4.71
CA TRP A 279 1.39 -9.10 -6.06
C TRP A 279 0.50 -10.22 -6.60
N TRP A 280 0.84 -11.51 -6.34
CA TRP A 280 0.01 -12.63 -6.79
C TRP A 280 -1.41 -12.55 -6.22
N PHE A 281 -1.50 -12.29 -4.93
CA PHE A 281 -2.76 -12.27 -4.20
C PHE A 281 -3.58 -10.98 -4.39
N TYR A 282 -3.02 -9.93 -4.98
CA TYR A 282 -3.86 -8.80 -5.41
C TYR A 282 -4.88 -9.21 -6.48
N TRP A 283 -4.56 -10.27 -7.24
CA TRP A 283 -5.33 -10.70 -8.41
C TRP A 283 -5.96 -12.09 -8.26
N ASN A 284 -5.43 -12.93 -7.40
CA ASN A 284 -5.86 -14.32 -7.24
C ASN A 284 -6.03 -14.64 -5.77
N GLY A 285 -7.10 -15.34 -5.38
CA GLY A 285 -7.24 -15.87 -4.04
C GLY A 285 -6.33 -17.07 -3.77
N ALA A 286 -6.29 -17.51 -2.53
CA ALA A 286 -5.62 -18.73 -2.11
C ALA A 286 -6.33 -19.97 -2.64
N ASP A 287 -7.67 -19.97 -2.77
CA ASP A 287 -8.44 -21.01 -3.48
C ASP A 287 -8.40 -20.73 -4.99
N ASN A 288 -7.81 -21.65 -5.75
CA ASN A 288 -7.69 -21.54 -7.20
C ASN A 288 -9.03 -21.52 -7.95
N ASN A 289 -10.13 -21.96 -7.34
CA ASN A 289 -11.47 -22.00 -7.94
C ASN A 289 -12.23 -20.68 -7.73
N ASP A 290 -11.85 -19.91 -6.74
CA ASP A 290 -12.61 -18.77 -6.24
C ASP A 290 -12.77 -17.65 -7.28
N LYS A 291 -11.68 -17.33 -7.97
CA LYS A 291 -11.71 -16.34 -9.05
C LYS A 291 -12.72 -16.69 -10.13
N GLY A 292 -12.82 -17.97 -10.50
CA GLY A 292 -13.81 -18.45 -11.45
C GLY A 292 -15.24 -18.36 -10.92
N ALA A 293 -15.45 -18.66 -9.65
CA ALA A 293 -16.74 -18.56 -8.96
C ALA A 293 -17.24 -17.09 -8.84
N HIS A 294 -16.31 -16.12 -8.88
CA HIS A 294 -16.60 -14.70 -8.83
C HIS A 294 -16.43 -14.00 -10.20
N ALA A 295 -16.92 -14.64 -11.26
CA ALA A 295 -16.93 -14.14 -12.63
C ALA A 295 -15.53 -13.75 -13.19
N GLY A 296 -14.46 -14.34 -12.69
CA GLY A 296 -13.09 -14.04 -13.09
C GLY A 296 -12.55 -12.72 -12.56
N ASN A 297 -13.24 -12.09 -11.61
CA ASN A 297 -12.77 -10.84 -10.98
C ASN A 297 -11.44 -11.04 -10.23
N ASP A 298 -10.57 -10.07 -10.33
CA ASP A 298 -9.35 -9.98 -9.54
C ASP A 298 -9.69 -9.74 -8.06
N LEU A 299 -8.96 -10.38 -7.12
CA LEU A 299 -9.32 -10.40 -5.70
C LEU A 299 -9.50 -8.99 -5.10
N LEU A 300 -8.47 -8.16 -5.10
CA LEU A 300 -8.55 -6.86 -4.40
C LEU A 300 -9.60 -5.91 -5.01
N PRO A 301 -9.71 -5.77 -6.34
CA PRO A 301 -10.79 -5.00 -6.94
C PRO A 301 -12.19 -5.55 -6.61
N TRP A 302 -12.35 -6.86 -6.61
CA TRP A 302 -13.59 -7.52 -6.22
C TRP A 302 -13.91 -7.24 -4.74
N TRP A 303 -12.94 -7.46 -3.87
CA TRP A 303 -13.09 -7.24 -2.44
C TRP A 303 -13.49 -5.79 -2.11
N LEU A 304 -12.80 -4.82 -2.68
CA LEU A 304 -13.11 -3.39 -2.45
C LEU A 304 -14.49 -3.01 -2.98
N ASN A 305 -14.90 -3.59 -4.12
CA ASN A 305 -16.22 -3.41 -4.71
C ASN A 305 -17.33 -3.98 -3.80
N GLU A 306 -17.16 -5.20 -3.32
CA GLU A 306 -18.12 -5.84 -2.43
C GLU A 306 -18.25 -5.07 -1.09
N VAL A 307 -17.11 -4.65 -0.51
CA VAL A 307 -17.13 -3.80 0.71
C VAL A 307 -17.87 -2.50 0.43
N TYR A 308 -17.60 -1.83 -0.70
CA TYR A 308 -18.29 -0.60 -1.08
C TYR A 308 -19.82 -0.79 -1.17
N TRP A 309 -20.30 -1.82 -1.87
CA TRP A 309 -21.74 -2.08 -1.99
C TRP A 309 -22.39 -2.45 -0.66
N GLN A 310 -21.73 -3.28 0.14
CA GLN A 310 -22.23 -3.61 1.50
C GLN A 310 -22.29 -2.38 2.40
N ASP A 311 -21.36 -1.44 2.24
CA ASP A 311 -21.35 -0.17 2.97
C ASP A 311 -22.47 0.77 2.49
N GLN A 312 -22.75 0.81 1.18
CA GLN A 312 -23.90 1.55 0.61
C GLN A 312 -25.23 1.00 1.14
N ILE A 313 -25.35 -0.30 1.32
CA ILE A 313 -26.56 -0.94 1.88
C ILE A 313 -26.71 -0.59 3.36
N ALA A 314 -25.63 -0.66 4.11
CA ALA A 314 -25.63 -0.44 5.56
C ALA A 314 -25.63 1.05 5.95
N GLY A 315 -25.32 1.96 5.02
CA GLY A 315 -25.17 3.38 5.32
C GLY A 315 -23.96 3.69 6.22
N THR A 316 -22.93 2.84 6.21
CA THR A 316 -21.73 2.98 7.04
C THR A 316 -20.50 2.55 6.26
N ARG A 317 -19.34 3.13 6.58
CA ARG A 317 -18.06 2.80 5.98
C ARG A 317 -17.35 1.74 6.81
N SER A 318 -16.85 0.64 6.18
CA SER A 318 -16.09 -0.42 6.85
C SER A 318 -14.59 -0.28 6.67
N VAL A 319 -14.10 0.21 5.51
CA VAL A 319 -12.69 0.43 5.22
C VAL A 319 -12.38 1.93 5.12
N ASP A 320 -11.44 2.43 5.92
CA ASP A 320 -11.03 3.83 5.89
C ASP A 320 -9.81 4.05 4.99
N VAL A 321 -8.90 3.06 4.91
CA VAL A 321 -7.67 3.10 4.12
C VAL A 321 -7.52 1.76 3.39
N PHE A 322 -7.28 1.80 2.09
CA PHE A 322 -6.99 0.61 1.28
C PHE A 322 -5.54 0.23 1.47
N ASP A 323 -5.28 -0.93 2.07
CA ASP A 323 -3.95 -1.36 2.46
C ASP A 323 -3.44 -2.59 1.74
N ILE A 324 -2.15 -2.57 1.40
CA ILE A 324 -1.42 -3.67 0.77
C ILE A 324 -0.01 -3.81 1.34
N HIS A 325 0.55 -5.03 1.31
CA HIS A 325 1.98 -5.25 1.46
C HIS A 325 2.65 -5.21 0.08
N ALA A 326 3.56 -4.31 -0.12
CA ALA A 326 4.12 -4.04 -1.44
C ALA A 326 5.63 -4.35 -1.51
N TYR A 327 6.00 -5.59 -1.30
CA TYR A 327 7.34 -6.03 -1.65
C TYR A 327 7.49 -6.00 -3.19
N PRO A 328 8.50 -5.29 -3.75
CA PRO A 328 8.74 -5.38 -5.18
C PRO A 328 9.06 -6.81 -5.58
N ASP A 329 8.32 -7.35 -6.55
CA ASP A 329 8.50 -8.72 -6.99
C ASP A 329 9.87 -8.95 -7.62
N THR A 330 10.62 -9.89 -7.08
CA THR A 330 11.96 -10.23 -7.55
C THR A 330 11.97 -11.57 -8.26
N PRO A 331 12.85 -11.77 -9.26
CA PRO A 331 13.15 -13.11 -9.73
C PRO A 331 13.89 -13.90 -8.63
N ASP A 332 13.97 -15.20 -8.78
CA ASP A 332 14.86 -15.99 -7.91
C ASP A 332 16.31 -15.48 -8.03
N THR A 333 16.79 -14.91 -6.94
CA THR A 333 18.14 -14.33 -6.85
C THR A 333 19.14 -15.22 -6.11
N SER A 334 18.76 -16.43 -5.71
CA SER A 334 19.58 -17.33 -4.89
C SER A 334 20.95 -17.59 -5.52
N SER A 335 20.98 -17.82 -6.84
CA SER A 335 22.20 -18.05 -7.62
C SER A 335 22.92 -16.78 -8.09
N TRP A 336 22.41 -15.59 -7.76
CA TRP A 336 22.98 -14.35 -8.28
C TRP A 336 24.22 -13.90 -7.53
N THR A 337 25.17 -13.31 -8.25
CA THR A 337 26.32 -12.63 -7.63
C THR A 337 25.86 -11.39 -6.84
N LEU A 338 26.59 -11.01 -5.80
CA LEU A 338 26.31 -9.81 -5.01
C LEU A 338 26.15 -8.56 -5.91
N LYS A 339 27.04 -8.36 -6.88
CA LYS A 339 26.96 -7.25 -7.84
C LYS A 339 25.63 -7.21 -8.60
N LYS A 340 25.09 -8.38 -8.98
CA LYS A 340 23.80 -8.47 -9.68
C LYS A 340 22.65 -8.15 -8.74
N LYS A 341 22.71 -8.62 -7.48
CA LYS A 341 21.74 -8.28 -6.42
C LYS A 341 21.73 -6.79 -6.11
N GLN A 342 22.90 -6.17 -5.94
CA GLN A 342 23.06 -4.72 -5.74
C GLN A 342 22.44 -3.92 -6.88
N ALA A 343 22.72 -4.31 -8.13
CA ALA A 343 22.15 -3.63 -9.29
C ALA A 343 20.61 -3.74 -9.36
N LEU A 344 20.01 -4.84 -8.87
CA LEU A 344 18.57 -4.98 -8.77
C LEU A 344 18.01 -4.10 -7.64
N ALA A 345 18.59 -4.13 -6.44
CA ALA A 345 18.17 -3.31 -5.30
C ALA A 345 18.05 -1.82 -5.66
N LEU A 346 18.96 -1.31 -6.50
CA LEU A 346 18.99 0.10 -6.92
C LEU A 346 17.92 0.50 -7.93
N ARG A 347 17.25 -0.44 -8.60
CA ARG A 347 16.26 -0.12 -9.64
C ARG A 347 14.87 -0.71 -9.40
N ILE A 348 14.74 -1.64 -8.44
CA ILE A 348 13.51 -2.43 -8.28
C ILE A 348 12.31 -1.56 -7.89
N PHE A 349 12.52 -0.47 -7.14
CA PHE A 349 11.45 0.45 -6.76
C PHE A 349 10.85 1.26 -7.92
N ARG A 350 11.39 1.12 -9.15
CA ARG A 350 10.67 1.55 -10.36
C ARG A 350 9.34 0.80 -10.56
N ASP A 351 9.21 -0.38 -9.97
CA ASP A 351 7.95 -1.12 -9.86
C ASP A 351 6.80 -0.25 -9.31
N TYR A 352 7.11 0.65 -8.38
CA TYR A 352 6.11 1.47 -7.69
C TYR A 352 5.49 2.56 -8.57
N TRP A 353 6.28 3.17 -9.47
CA TRP A 353 5.88 4.44 -10.09
C TRP A 353 6.13 4.55 -11.60
N ASP A 354 6.96 3.70 -12.19
CA ASP A 354 7.44 3.92 -13.56
C ASP A 354 6.58 3.16 -14.58
N PRO A 355 5.77 3.86 -15.40
CA PRO A 355 4.90 3.25 -16.40
C PRO A 355 5.67 2.57 -17.54
N LYS A 356 7.00 2.66 -17.56
CA LYS A 356 7.89 2.03 -18.55
C LYS A 356 8.73 0.90 -17.97
N TYR A 357 8.68 0.67 -16.64
CA TYR A 357 9.45 -0.39 -16.01
C TYR A 357 8.80 -1.75 -16.25
N VAL A 358 9.49 -2.59 -16.99
CA VAL A 358 9.11 -4.00 -17.17
C VAL A 358 9.68 -4.80 -16.00
N SER A 359 8.81 -5.45 -15.23
CA SER A 359 9.24 -6.28 -14.10
C SER A 359 10.16 -7.42 -14.53
N GLU A 360 11.17 -7.68 -13.72
CA GLU A 360 12.11 -8.78 -13.90
C GLU A 360 11.61 -10.09 -13.26
N SER A 361 10.49 -10.05 -12.52
CA SER A 361 9.86 -11.21 -11.91
C SER A 361 9.03 -12.01 -12.90
N GLY A 362 9.14 -13.35 -12.84
CA GLY A 362 8.29 -14.25 -13.61
C GLY A 362 6.81 -14.20 -13.20
N SER A 363 6.50 -13.86 -11.95
CA SER A 363 5.14 -13.79 -11.43
C SER A 363 4.34 -12.64 -12.05
N ILE A 364 4.97 -11.51 -12.33
CA ILE A 364 4.35 -10.35 -12.99
C ILE A 364 4.19 -10.58 -14.50
N ASN A 365 5.00 -11.41 -15.10
CA ASN A 365 4.96 -11.70 -16.54
C ASN A 365 3.86 -12.69 -16.95
N GLN A 366 2.93 -13.04 -16.05
CA GLN A 366 1.85 -13.98 -16.34
C GLN A 366 0.80 -13.41 -17.32
N LYS A 367 0.07 -14.31 -17.99
CA LYS A 367 -0.89 -13.98 -19.05
C LYS A 367 -2.27 -13.61 -18.46
N TRP A 368 -2.38 -12.55 -17.69
CA TRP A 368 -3.68 -12.06 -17.24
C TRP A 368 -4.26 -11.05 -18.22
N THR A 369 -5.55 -11.17 -18.46
CA THR A 369 -6.28 -10.36 -19.45
C THR A 369 -7.53 -9.72 -18.84
N THR A 370 -7.48 -9.39 -17.56
CA THR A 370 -8.60 -8.75 -16.89
C THR A 370 -8.70 -7.27 -17.25
N PHE A 371 -9.87 -6.68 -17.05
CA PHE A 371 -10.12 -5.26 -17.27
C PHE A 371 -9.08 -4.37 -16.57
N ILE A 372 -8.71 -4.71 -15.35
CA ILE A 372 -7.85 -3.91 -14.47
C ILE A 372 -6.36 -3.99 -14.81
N GLN A 373 -5.95 -4.96 -15.62
CA GLN A 373 -4.54 -5.19 -15.92
C GLN A 373 -4.17 -4.90 -17.40
N PRO A 374 -4.21 -3.63 -17.82
CA PRO A 374 -4.00 -3.28 -19.23
C PRO A 374 -2.57 -3.56 -19.73
N LYS A 375 -1.58 -3.62 -18.84
CA LYS A 375 -0.16 -3.87 -19.12
C LYS A 375 0.41 -4.89 -18.13
N LYS A 376 0.43 -6.15 -18.52
CA LYS A 376 0.79 -7.31 -17.67
C LYS A 376 2.18 -7.25 -17.05
N THR A 377 3.15 -6.75 -17.81
CA THR A 377 4.57 -6.78 -17.43
C THR A 377 5.03 -5.51 -16.72
N ILE A 378 4.15 -4.51 -16.62
CA ILE A 378 4.43 -3.21 -16.00
C ILE A 378 3.59 -3.11 -14.74
N PRO A 379 4.19 -3.19 -13.55
CA PRO A 379 3.43 -3.11 -12.30
C PRO A 379 2.76 -1.75 -12.12
N PHE A 380 3.52 -0.66 -12.20
CA PHE A 380 3.01 0.69 -11.97
C PHE A 380 2.13 0.71 -10.72
N ARG A 381 2.67 0.12 -9.65
CA ARG A 381 1.93 -0.41 -8.50
C ARG A 381 1.12 0.66 -7.76
N ILE A 382 1.76 1.74 -7.32
CA ILE A 382 1.10 2.78 -6.52
C ILE A 382 0.03 3.50 -7.36
N PRO A 383 0.30 4.06 -8.54
CA PRO A 383 -0.74 4.71 -9.34
C PRO A 383 -1.87 3.74 -9.74
N ARG A 384 -1.56 2.47 -10.05
CA ARG A 384 -2.57 1.45 -10.36
C ARG A 384 -3.51 1.19 -9.19
N MET A 385 -2.97 0.95 -7.97
CA MET A 385 -3.80 0.68 -6.81
C MET A 385 -4.61 1.90 -6.38
N ARG A 386 -4.03 3.09 -6.46
CA ARG A 386 -4.77 4.35 -6.25
C ARG A 386 -5.87 4.55 -7.29
N ALA A 387 -5.62 4.22 -8.57
CA ALA A 387 -6.63 4.29 -9.62
C ALA A 387 -7.80 3.34 -9.36
N ILE A 388 -7.53 2.12 -8.90
CA ILE A 388 -8.53 1.13 -8.51
C ILE A 388 -9.35 1.66 -7.32
N ALA A 389 -8.71 2.13 -6.27
CA ALA A 389 -9.39 2.65 -5.10
C ALA A 389 -10.28 3.86 -5.44
N ASN A 390 -9.77 4.81 -6.22
CA ASN A 390 -10.52 6.00 -6.64
C ASN A 390 -11.69 5.69 -7.57
N MET A 391 -11.57 4.64 -8.40
CA MET A 391 -12.66 4.19 -9.27
C MET A 391 -13.76 3.50 -8.48
N ILE A 392 -13.40 2.61 -7.55
CA ILE A 392 -14.33 1.71 -6.85
C ILE A 392 -14.92 2.36 -5.60
N TYR A 393 -14.05 2.88 -4.72
CA TYR A 393 -14.46 3.47 -3.44
C TYR A 393 -13.79 4.83 -3.23
N PRO A 394 -14.30 5.88 -3.89
CA PRO A 394 -13.71 7.21 -3.83
C PRO A 394 -13.50 7.72 -2.39
N GLY A 395 -12.37 8.38 -2.16
CA GLY A 395 -11.99 8.89 -0.84
C GLY A 395 -11.33 7.83 0.08
N THR A 396 -10.93 6.66 -0.46
CA THR A 396 -10.12 5.67 0.25
C THR A 396 -8.65 5.84 -0.15
N PRO A 397 -7.79 6.39 0.71
CA PRO A 397 -6.36 6.53 0.41
C PRO A 397 -5.67 5.17 0.43
N LEU A 398 -4.48 5.10 -0.20
CA LEU A 398 -3.64 3.90 -0.24
C LEU A 398 -2.60 3.92 0.87
N SER A 399 -2.47 2.82 1.62
CA SER A 399 -1.34 2.52 2.50
C SER A 399 -0.53 1.32 2.03
N ILE A 400 0.71 1.25 2.52
CA ILE A 400 1.65 0.15 2.28
C ILE A 400 2.28 -0.20 3.63
N THR A 401 1.65 -1.10 4.37
CA THR A 401 2.05 -1.41 5.75
C THR A 401 3.18 -2.42 5.86
N GLU A 402 3.59 -3.00 4.73
CA GLU A 402 4.87 -3.70 4.62
C GLU A 402 5.54 -3.45 3.27
N TRP A 403 6.81 -3.04 3.32
CA TRP A 403 7.68 -2.95 2.16
C TRP A 403 9.15 -3.14 2.55
N ASN A 404 9.91 -3.73 1.67
CA ASN A 404 11.36 -3.87 1.78
C ASN A 404 11.94 -4.33 0.42
N ALA A 405 13.18 -3.98 0.11
CA ALA A 405 13.90 -4.50 -1.03
C ALA A 405 15.39 -4.67 -0.73
N ALA A 406 15.73 -5.18 0.45
CA ALA A 406 17.10 -5.48 0.85
C ALA A 406 17.67 -6.72 0.12
N ILE A 407 17.56 -6.76 -1.21
CA ILE A 407 17.93 -7.89 -2.09
C ILE A 407 19.42 -8.27 -1.94
N ALA A 408 20.26 -7.27 -1.69
CA ALA A 408 21.70 -7.47 -1.45
C ALA A 408 22.04 -7.69 0.03
N GLY A 409 21.04 -7.64 0.91
CA GLY A 409 21.14 -7.70 2.38
C GLY A 409 20.97 -6.35 3.05
N GLU A 410 20.47 -6.36 4.29
CA GLU A 410 20.14 -5.15 5.07
C GLU A 410 21.37 -4.24 5.33
N ALA A 411 22.55 -4.79 5.49
CA ALA A 411 23.77 -4.04 5.72
C ALA A 411 24.47 -3.57 4.43
N ASP A 412 23.95 -3.95 3.25
CA ASP A 412 24.54 -3.53 1.97
C ASP A 412 24.15 -2.09 1.63
N PHE A 413 25.11 -1.29 1.23
CA PHE A 413 24.91 0.13 0.95
C PHE A 413 23.93 0.37 -0.22
N SER A 414 23.81 -0.58 -1.18
CA SER A 414 22.82 -0.48 -2.26
C SER A 414 21.38 -0.57 -1.74
N SER A 415 21.15 -1.33 -0.66
CA SER A 415 19.85 -1.37 0.01
C SER A 415 19.49 -0.04 0.64
N ALA A 416 20.46 0.65 1.27
CA ALA A 416 20.24 2.00 1.83
C ALA A 416 19.89 3.04 0.76
N LEU A 417 20.54 2.97 -0.42
CA LEU A 417 20.18 3.82 -1.56
C LEU A 417 18.79 3.48 -2.11
N GLY A 418 18.42 2.19 -2.11
CA GLY A 418 17.06 1.73 -2.45
C GLY A 418 16.01 2.27 -1.48
N ASP A 419 16.28 2.21 -0.17
CA ASP A 419 15.37 2.76 0.86
C ASP A 419 15.23 4.29 0.72
N ALA A 420 16.33 5.01 0.49
CA ALA A 420 16.27 6.45 0.23
C ALA A 420 15.43 6.79 -1.02
N ASP A 421 15.52 5.95 -2.06
CA ASP A 421 14.69 6.06 -3.27
C ASP A 421 13.21 5.79 -2.95
N ALA A 422 12.92 4.74 -2.19
CA ALA A 422 11.56 4.37 -1.79
C ALA A 422 10.88 5.49 -0.98
N TYR A 423 11.54 6.06 0.03
CA TYR A 423 10.97 7.18 0.81
C TYR A 423 10.61 8.38 -0.08
N GLY A 424 11.46 8.71 -1.06
CA GLY A 424 11.16 9.76 -2.03
C GLY A 424 9.96 9.43 -2.91
N ILE A 425 9.86 8.19 -3.39
CA ILE A 425 8.73 7.70 -4.19
C ILE A 425 7.43 7.75 -3.38
N LEU A 426 7.41 7.22 -2.16
CA LEU A 426 6.22 7.17 -1.31
C LEU A 426 5.63 8.56 -1.09
N GLY A 427 6.48 9.56 -0.83
CA GLY A 427 6.04 10.95 -0.69
C GLY A 427 5.50 11.55 -1.99
N ARG A 428 6.22 11.36 -3.12
CA ARG A 428 5.83 11.87 -4.43
C ARG A 428 4.54 11.23 -4.95
N GLU A 429 4.37 9.92 -4.76
CA GLU A 429 3.21 9.16 -5.25
C GLU A 429 2.00 9.22 -4.30
N ARG A 430 2.01 10.12 -3.30
CA ARG A 430 0.87 10.39 -2.42
C ARG A 430 0.38 9.16 -1.64
N VAL A 431 1.28 8.30 -1.19
CA VAL A 431 0.94 7.23 -0.26
C VAL A 431 0.51 7.84 1.08
N TYR A 432 -0.54 7.32 1.69
CA TYR A 432 -1.08 7.84 2.94
C TYR A 432 -0.26 7.41 4.16
N LEU A 433 0.08 6.12 4.24
CA LEU A 433 0.87 5.55 5.32
C LEU A 433 1.76 4.44 4.73
N ALA A 434 2.99 4.32 5.24
CA ALA A 434 3.87 3.24 4.83
C ALA A 434 4.80 2.81 5.96
N SER A 435 4.95 1.49 6.17
CA SER A 435 5.83 0.90 7.17
C SER A 435 6.87 0.00 6.52
N ARG A 436 8.15 0.28 6.74
CA ARG A 436 9.24 -0.59 6.30
C ARG A 436 9.31 -1.84 7.19
N TRP A 437 9.36 -3.01 6.60
CA TRP A 437 9.54 -4.29 7.27
C TRP A 437 11.00 -4.76 7.18
N VAL A 438 11.80 -4.82 8.28
CA VAL A 438 11.57 -4.27 9.62
C VAL A 438 12.38 -2.98 9.79
N ALA A 439 12.28 -2.30 10.94
CA ALA A 439 13.09 -1.12 11.24
C ALA A 439 14.59 -1.42 11.04
N PRO A 440 15.33 -0.57 10.32
CA PRO A 440 16.76 -0.75 10.19
C PRO A 440 17.46 -0.50 11.54
N VAL A 441 18.47 -1.30 11.85
CA VAL A 441 19.28 -1.08 13.06
C VAL A 441 20.25 0.10 12.85
N ASP A 442 20.57 0.82 13.91
CA ASP A 442 21.38 2.05 13.91
C ASP A 442 22.80 1.88 13.28
N THR A 443 23.32 0.66 13.31
CA THR A 443 24.61 0.29 12.71
C THR A 443 24.54 0.03 11.21
N ASN A 444 23.34 0.00 10.61
CA ASN A 444 23.14 -0.24 9.17
C ASN A 444 22.99 1.09 8.38
N PRO A 445 23.45 1.12 7.13
CA PRO A 445 23.28 2.30 6.26
C PRO A 445 21.82 2.70 6.03
N ASN A 446 20.90 1.75 6.05
CA ASN A 446 19.46 1.96 5.88
C ASN A 446 18.85 2.86 6.95
N TYR A 447 19.37 2.79 8.18
CA TYR A 447 19.00 3.69 9.27
C TYR A 447 19.33 5.16 8.92
N GLN A 448 20.51 5.38 8.34
CA GLN A 448 20.93 6.71 7.92
C GLN A 448 20.13 7.22 6.70
N ALA A 449 19.63 6.30 5.85
CA ALA A 449 18.76 6.68 4.75
C ALA A 449 17.41 7.25 5.26
N LEU A 450 16.82 6.67 6.31
CA LEU A 450 15.64 7.23 6.97
C LEU A 450 15.96 8.59 7.62
N LYS A 451 17.10 8.69 8.33
CA LYS A 451 17.55 9.96 8.97
C LYS A 451 17.74 11.08 7.95
N LEU A 452 18.17 10.82 6.72
CA LEU A 452 18.26 11.84 5.67
C LEU A 452 16.92 12.54 5.39
N TYR A 453 15.80 11.85 5.60
CA TYR A 453 14.46 12.44 5.47
C TYR A 453 13.93 13.00 6.80
N ARG A 454 14.33 12.44 7.95
CA ARG A 454 13.63 12.68 9.21
C ARG A 454 14.44 13.31 10.33
N ASN A 455 15.78 13.22 10.26
CA ASN A 455 16.69 13.77 11.27
C ASN A 455 18.10 13.96 10.68
N TYR A 456 18.19 14.68 9.55
CA TYR A 456 19.43 14.76 8.78
C TYR A 456 20.57 15.51 9.48
N ASP A 457 20.26 16.38 10.43
CA ASP A 457 21.21 17.21 11.17
C ASP A 457 21.38 16.77 12.64
N GLY A 458 20.72 15.70 13.07
CA GLY A 458 20.69 15.26 14.47
C GLY A 458 19.88 16.16 15.40
N LYS A 459 19.05 17.07 14.84
CA LYS A 459 18.20 18.02 15.58
C LYS A 459 16.73 17.90 15.17
N HIS A 460 16.37 16.79 14.56
CA HIS A 460 15.04 16.49 14.03
C HIS A 460 14.58 17.42 12.88
N SER A 461 15.52 18.02 12.15
CA SER A 461 15.17 18.69 10.91
C SER A 461 14.81 17.66 9.84
N THR A 462 13.77 17.96 9.04
CA THR A 462 13.13 17.00 8.14
C THR A 462 13.11 17.48 6.70
N PHE A 463 13.00 16.53 5.76
CA PHE A 463 12.62 16.82 4.38
C PHE A 463 11.34 17.65 4.38
N ALA A 464 11.22 18.65 3.51
CA ALA A 464 10.08 19.56 3.51
C ALA A 464 8.75 18.83 3.21
N GLY A 465 7.64 19.41 3.67
CA GLY A 465 6.35 18.72 3.71
C GLY A 465 5.46 18.88 2.46
N ILE A 466 5.83 19.73 1.49
CA ILE A 466 5.05 19.92 0.25
C ILE A 466 5.90 19.42 -0.91
N SER A 467 5.53 18.26 -1.47
CA SER A 467 6.15 17.74 -2.69
C SER A 467 5.94 18.68 -3.85
N VAL A 468 6.93 18.81 -4.71
CA VAL A 468 6.88 19.62 -5.93
C VAL A 468 7.42 18.82 -7.11
N SER A 469 7.15 19.28 -8.33
CA SER A 469 7.64 18.60 -9.54
C SER A 469 9.16 18.61 -9.59
N ASP A 470 9.72 17.44 -9.85
CA ASP A 470 11.15 17.26 -10.07
C ASP A 470 11.37 16.25 -11.22
N THR A 471 12.30 16.56 -12.09
CA THR A 471 12.70 15.68 -13.19
C THR A 471 14.22 15.71 -13.37
N ASN A 472 14.80 14.64 -13.90
CA ASN A 472 16.20 14.61 -14.26
C ASN A 472 16.45 13.89 -15.59
N SER A 473 17.56 14.21 -16.25
CA SER A 473 17.91 13.68 -17.57
C SER A 473 18.64 12.33 -17.54
N ALA A 474 18.94 11.79 -16.36
CA ALA A 474 19.67 10.53 -16.22
C ALA A 474 18.73 9.31 -16.30
N SER A 475 19.32 8.15 -16.43
CA SER A 475 18.58 6.87 -16.33
C SER A 475 18.10 6.64 -14.91
N ALA A 476 16.83 6.36 -14.73
CA ALA A 476 16.22 6.03 -13.43
C ALA A 476 16.84 4.79 -12.75
N ASN A 477 17.56 3.94 -13.49
CA ASN A 477 18.34 2.84 -12.91
C ASN A 477 19.58 3.33 -12.16
N LEU A 478 20.10 4.51 -12.49
CA LEU A 478 21.40 5.00 -12.04
C LEU A 478 21.31 6.30 -11.25
N PHE A 479 20.17 6.99 -11.30
CA PHE A 479 20.00 8.29 -10.68
C PHE A 479 18.54 8.56 -10.35
N SER A 480 18.29 9.19 -9.19
CA SER A 480 16.95 9.66 -8.80
C SER A 480 17.06 11.01 -8.12
N SER A 481 15.99 11.80 -8.21
CA SER A 481 15.83 13.04 -7.48
C SER A 481 14.39 13.18 -6.99
N TYR A 482 14.22 13.88 -5.85
CA TYR A 482 12.93 14.18 -5.22
C TYR A 482 13.01 15.56 -4.59
N ALA A 483 12.00 16.40 -4.79
CA ALA A 483 12.01 17.77 -4.26
C ALA A 483 10.75 18.08 -3.46
N ALA A 484 10.93 18.88 -2.43
CA ALA A 484 9.83 19.41 -1.63
C ALA A 484 10.16 20.82 -1.12
N ILE A 485 9.11 21.57 -0.79
CA ILE A 485 9.24 22.94 -0.25
C ILE A 485 8.46 23.06 1.06
N ASN A 486 8.91 23.94 1.95
CA ASN A 486 8.14 24.25 3.15
C ASN A 486 6.95 25.19 2.83
N SER A 487 5.98 25.24 3.75
CA SER A 487 4.77 26.05 3.56
C SER A 487 5.02 27.55 3.44
N SER A 488 6.11 28.06 4.01
CA SER A 488 6.49 29.47 3.89
C SER A 488 7.22 29.82 2.58
N GLY A 489 7.55 28.84 1.74
CA GLY A 489 8.30 29.06 0.50
C GLY A 489 9.73 29.56 0.68
N THR A 490 10.33 29.30 1.86
CA THR A 490 11.67 29.81 2.20
C THR A 490 12.76 28.73 2.22
N THR A 491 12.36 27.45 2.23
CA THR A 491 13.28 26.32 2.23
C THR A 491 12.82 25.27 1.22
N LEU A 492 13.66 24.95 0.26
CA LEU A 492 13.51 23.87 -0.68
C LEU A 492 14.47 22.75 -0.26
N THR A 493 13.98 21.53 -0.16
CA THR A 493 14.80 20.32 0.04
C THR A 493 14.79 19.48 -1.25
N ALA A 494 15.97 19.00 -1.64
CA ALA A 494 16.11 18.10 -2.78
C ALA A 494 16.98 16.90 -2.39
N MET A 495 16.42 15.71 -2.42
CA MET A 495 17.16 14.47 -2.28
C MET A 495 17.69 14.05 -3.64
N VAL A 496 19.00 13.86 -3.77
CA VAL A 496 19.67 13.40 -4.99
C VAL A 496 20.39 12.10 -4.69
N ILE A 497 20.06 11.04 -5.45
CA ILE A 497 20.60 9.69 -5.23
C ILE A 497 21.37 9.25 -6.47
N ASN A 498 22.70 9.22 -6.34
CA ASN A 498 23.58 8.63 -7.35
C ASN A 498 23.74 7.12 -7.08
N LYS A 499 23.00 6.32 -7.83
CA LYS A 499 22.99 4.84 -7.76
C LYS A 499 24.14 4.21 -8.53
N SER A 500 24.88 4.97 -9.34
CA SER A 500 25.99 4.43 -10.15
C SER A 500 27.16 4.03 -9.23
N PRO A 501 27.73 2.84 -9.41
CA PRO A 501 28.91 2.42 -8.61
C PRO A 501 30.21 3.11 -9.01
N SER A 502 30.26 3.81 -10.15
CA SER A 502 31.52 4.27 -10.74
C SER A 502 31.46 5.63 -11.44
N VAL A 503 30.27 6.23 -11.60
CA VAL A 503 30.09 7.51 -12.31
C VAL A 503 29.84 8.61 -11.27
N THR A 504 30.63 9.69 -11.34
CA THR A 504 30.31 10.94 -10.69
C THR A 504 29.34 11.71 -11.57
N TYR A 505 28.22 12.17 -11.04
CA TYR A 505 27.31 13.07 -11.79
C TYR A 505 27.56 14.52 -11.44
N SER A 506 27.71 15.36 -12.48
CA SER A 506 27.69 16.82 -12.38
C SER A 506 26.26 17.29 -12.62
N GLY A 507 25.51 17.57 -11.55
CA GLY A 507 24.15 18.06 -11.60
C GLY A 507 24.08 19.52 -12.00
N GLN A 508 23.30 19.82 -13.04
CA GLN A 508 22.95 21.17 -13.51
C GLN A 508 21.52 21.46 -13.07
N PHE A 509 21.33 22.31 -12.07
CA PHE A 509 20.01 22.64 -11.53
C PHE A 509 19.33 23.75 -12.29
N SER A 510 18.07 23.53 -12.68
CA SER A 510 17.12 24.55 -13.12
C SER A 510 15.98 24.62 -12.09
N LEU A 511 15.84 25.76 -11.41
CA LEU A 511 14.82 25.97 -10.39
C LEU A 511 13.78 26.96 -10.92
N ASN A 512 12.52 26.51 -11.02
CA ASN A 512 11.39 27.34 -11.40
C ASN A 512 10.59 27.72 -10.14
N GLY A 513 10.15 28.96 -10.06
CA GLY A 513 9.31 29.45 -8.97
C GLY A 513 10.04 29.66 -7.62
N PHE A 514 11.34 29.36 -7.55
CA PHE A 514 12.17 29.51 -6.33
C PHE A 514 13.52 30.14 -6.65
N THR A 515 13.88 31.21 -5.93
CA THR A 515 15.17 31.90 -6.04
C THR A 515 16.06 31.47 -4.87
N PRO A 516 17.07 30.63 -5.11
CA PRO A 516 17.96 30.13 -4.06
C PRO A 516 18.98 31.19 -3.62
N SER A 517 19.39 31.11 -2.35
CA SER A 517 20.45 31.96 -1.78
C SER A 517 21.63 31.15 -1.26
N GLN A 518 21.39 30.16 -0.41
CA GLN A 518 22.41 29.29 0.18
C GLN A 518 22.00 27.84 0.11
N VAL A 519 22.96 26.94 0.24
CA VAL A 519 22.74 25.50 0.32
C VAL A 519 23.59 24.89 1.43
N THR A 520 22.99 23.97 2.19
CA THR A 520 23.69 23.01 3.05
C THR A 520 23.43 21.62 2.48
N THR A 521 24.48 20.81 2.38
CA THR A 521 24.34 19.42 1.90
C THR A 521 24.54 18.45 3.05
N TYR A 522 23.77 17.36 3.05
CA TYR A 522 23.88 16.24 3.98
C TYR A 522 24.04 14.97 3.16
N THR A 523 25.22 14.36 3.22
CA THR A 523 25.57 13.25 2.32
C THR A 523 25.81 11.96 3.08
N LEU A 524 25.12 10.92 2.68
CA LEU A 524 25.40 9.53 3.01
C LEU A 524 26.13 8.88 1.83
N SER A 525 27.27 8.25 2.05
CA SER A 525 28.08 7.68 0.97
C SER A 525 28.65 6.31 1.32
N LYS A 526 29.02 5.53 0.30
CA LYS A 526 29.65 4.22 0.50
C LYS A 526 30.93 4.28 1.34
N THR A 527 31.65 5.39 1.31
CA THR A 527 32.88 5.59 2.12
C THR A 527 32.61 5.92 3.58
N LYS A 528 31.39 6.39 3.89
CA LYS A 528 30.89 6.67 5.23
C LYS A 528 29.45 6.16 5.36
N PRO A 529 29.24 4.83 5.39
CA PRO A 529 27.91 4.24 5.20
C PRO A 529 26.98 4.42 6.40
N THR A 530 27.50 4.77 7.57
CA THR A 530 26.75 4.95 8.81
C THR A 530 26.82 6.37 9.36
N THR A 531 27.25 7.33 8.53
CA THR A 531 27.42 8.72 8.97
C THR A 531 26.96 9.70 7.89
N ILE A 532 26.00 10.54 8.23
CA ILE A 532 25.62 11.68 7.39
C ILE A 532 26.67 12.78 7.56
N VAL A 533 27.27 13.23 6.46
CA VAL A 533 28.29 14.29 6.44
C VAL A 533 27.67 15.59 5.97
N ALA A 534 27.65 16.59 6.84
CA ALA A 534 27.19 17.93 6.50
C ALA A 534 28.29 18.78 5.85
N SER A 535 27.93 19.66 4.89
CA SER A 535 28.82 20.68 4.30
C SER A 535 28.00 21.94 3.98
N GLY A 536 28.52 23.07 4.36
CA GLY A 536 27.86 24.38 4.23
C GLY A 536 27.41 24.95 5.59
N PRO A 537 26.57 26.01 5.64
CA PRO A 537 25.94 26.67 4.47
C PRO A 537 26.97 27.37 3.58
N GLN A 538 26.71 27.36 2.28
CA GLN A 538 27.52 28.05 1.27
C GLN A 538 26.62 28.72 0.24
N PRO A 539 27.08 29.74 -0.52
CA PRO A 539 26.30 30.32 -1.58
C PRO A 539 25.79 29.27 -2.58
N TRP A 540 24.57 29.43 -3.06
CA TRP A 540 24.01 28.52 -4.03
C TRP A 540 24.85 28.45 -5.31
N SER A 541 25.03 27.25 -5.82
CA SER A 541 25.58 27.01 -7.16
C SER A 541 24.60 26.16 -7.96
N SER A 542 24.32 26.53 -9.19
CA SER A 542 23.51 25.71 -10.09
C SER A 542 24.20 24.43 -10.55
N THR A 543 25.50 24.28 -10.25
CA THR A 543 26.27 23.08 -10.57
C THR A 543 26.81 22.44 -9.29
N MET A 544 26.51 21.16 -9.09
CA MET A 544 26.98 20.38 -7.94
C MET A 544 27.42 18.99 -8.37
N SER A 545 28.38 18.42 -7.63
CA SER A 545 28.93 17.08 -7.93
C SER A 545 28.37 16.05 -6.95
N PHE A 546 27.93 14.91 -7.49
CA PHE A 546 27.40 13.76 -6.74
C PHE A 546 28.29 12.54 -6.95
N ALA A 547 28.99 12.13 -5.90
CA ALA A 547 29.89 10.98 -5.94
C ALA A 547 29.16 9.67 -6.24
N PRO A 548 29.86 8.66 -6.81
CA PRO A 548 29.29 7.34 -6.97
C PRO A 548 28.76 6.77 -5.65
N TYR A 549 27.65 6.02 -5.71
CA TYR A 549 27.00 5.45 -4.53
C TYR A 549 26.86 6.45 -3.39
N SER A 550 26.01 7.44 -3.59
CA SER A 550 25.69 8.44 -2.55
C SER A 550 24.24 8.88 -2.60
N ALA A 551 23.67 9.19 -1.45
CA ALA A 551 22.45 9.97 -1.29
C ALA A 551 22.79 11.31 -0.66
N THR A 552 22.42 12.41 -1.30
CA THR A 552 22.71 13.76 -0.86
C THR A 552 21.42 14.57 -0.74
N LEU A 553 21.08 14.97 0.48
CA LEU A 553 20.03 15.93 0.72
C LEU A 553 20.61 17.35 0.59
N LEU A 554 20.02 18.15 -0.29
CA LEU A 554 20.25 19.58 -0.41
C LEU A 554 19.19 20.32 0.40
N VAL A 555 19.58 21.13 1.35
CA VAL A 555 18.71 22.07 2.08
C VAL A 555 19.03 23.46 1.57
N VAL A 556 18.16 23.98 0.72
CA VAL A 556 18.35 25.25 0.00
C VAL A 556 17.47 26.32 0.62
N THR A 557 18.10 27.36 1.20
CA THR A 557 17.38 28.55 1.63
C THR A 557 17.21 29.51 0.46
N GLY A 558 16.09 30.21 0.44
CA GLY A 558 15.77 31.13 -0.66
C GLY A 558 14.39 31.73 -0.48
N THR A 559 13.78 32.11 -1.58
CA THR A 559 12.42 32.66 -1.57
C THR A 559 11.65 32.24 -2.83
N MET A 560 10.38 31.94 -2.66
CA MET A 560 9.46 31.92 -3.80
C MET A 560 9.15 33.36 -4.21
N ALA A 561 9.28 33.66 -5.50
CA ALA A 561 8.95 34.99 -6.03
C ALA A 561 7.48 35.35 -5.77
N LYS A 562 6.62 34.32 -5.73
CA LYS A 562 5.21 34.44 -5.47
C LYS A 562 4.69 33.14 -4.85
N LEU A 563 4.25 33.20 -3.60
CA LEU A 563 3.50 32.09 -2.99
C LEU A 563 2.10 32.03 -3.62
N PRO A 564 1.60 30.86 -3.98
CA PRO A 564 0.20 30.72 -4.37
C PRO A 564 -0.73 31.20 -3.27
N ALA A 565 -1.71 32.06 -3.60
CA ALA A 565 -2.74 32.49 -2.68
C ALA A 565 -3.71 31.35 -2.37
N ALA A 566 -3.85 30.40 -3.31
CA ALA A 566 -4.67 29.22 -3.21
C ALA A 566 -3.93 28.04 -3.83
N GLU A 567 -3.88 26.92 -3.08
CA GLU A 567 -3.42 25.65 -3.61
C GLU A 567 -4.61 24.77 -3.97
N TRP A 568 -4.51 24.07 -5.07
CA TRP A 568 -5.56 23.23 -5.59
C TRP A 568 -5.01 21.87 -6.03
N ASP A 569 -5.89 20.91 -6.19
CA ASP A 569 -5.51 19.57 -6.60
C ASP A 569 -6.52 18.98 -7.58
N VAL A 570 -6.05 18.08 -8.43
CA VAL A 570 -6.87 17.22 -9.27
C VAL A 570 -7.49 16.15 -8.38
N ASN A 571 -8.82 16.01 -8.42
CA ASN A 571 -9.52 15.06 -7.55
C ASN A 571 -10.55 14.25 -8.35
N PRO A 572 -10.32 12.94 -8.52
CA PRO A 572 -9.06 12.23 -8.23
C PRO A 572 -7.95 12.57 -9.22
N ASP A 573 -6.70 12.61 -8.76
CA ASP A 573 -5.50 12.80 -9.59
C ASP A 573 -5.12 11.54 -10.38
N THR A 574 -5.59 10.39 -9.94
CA THR A 574 -5.37 9.10 -10.57
C THR A 574 -6.66 8.31 -10.56
N THR A 575 -7.11 7.81 -11.71
CA THR A 575 -8.34 6.99 -11.79
C THR A 575 -8.25 6.00 -12.96
N MET A 576 -9.19 5.06 -12.98
CA MET A 576 -9.28 4.04 -14.03
C MET A 576 -10.55 4.23 -14.87
N LEU A 577 -10.43 4.00 -16.17
CA LEU A 577 -11.53 4.06 -17.13
C LEU A 577 -11.53 2.83 -18.02
N PRO A 578 -12.70 2.37 -18.47
CA PRO A 578 -12.77 1.44 -19.59
C PRO A 578 -12.31 2.10 -20.89
N ALA A 579 -11.84 1.28 -21.84
CA ALA A 579 -11.53 1.74 -23.18
C ALA A 579 -12.76 2.42 -23.83
N GLY A 580 -12.60 3.69 -24.23
CA GLY A 580 -13.69 4.53 -24.74
C GLY A 580 -14.56 5.18 -23.67
N GLY A 581 -14.31 4.93 -22.39
CA GLY A 581 -15.07 5.49 -21.28
C GLY A 581 -14.73 6.96 -21.01
N THR A 582 -15.55 7.61 -20.19
CA THR A 582 -15.42 9.01 -19.83
C THR A 582 -15.63 9.16 -18.31
N VAL A 583 -14.86 10.03 -17.68
CA VAL A 583 -15.03 10.45 -16.29
C VAL A 583 -14.99 11.97 -16.18
N THR A 584 -15.76 12.51 -15.24
CA THR A 584 -15.61 13.88 -14.79
C THR A 584 -14.80 13.89 -13.51
N ILE A 585 -13.67 14.58 -13.53
CA ILE A 585 -12.87 14.88 -12.34
C ILE A 585 -13.20 16.28 -11.84
N SER A 586 -13.07 16.47 -10.52
CA SER A 586 -13.51 17.71 -9.85
C SER A 586 -12.34 18.39 -9.14
N PRO A 587 -11.46 19.12 -9.86
CA PRO A 587 -10.41 19.90 -9.24
C PRO A 587 -10.95 20.84 -8.17
N LYS A 588 -10.30 20.87 -7.02
CA LYS A 588 -10.76 21.61 -5.83
C LYS A 588 -9.61 22.32 -5.12
N LEU A 589 -9.94 23.35 -4.35
CA LEU A 589 -8.98 23.95 -3.41
C LEU A 589 -8.65 22.96 -2.30
N ILE A 590 -7.37 22.91 -1.94
CA ILE A 590 -6.85 22.13 -0.80
C ILE A 590 -6.35 23.04 0.33
N SER A 591 -5.92 24.27 0.00
CA SER A 591 -5.54 25.28 0.98
C SER A 591 -5.61 26.68 0.42
N GLY A 592 -5.54 27.68 1.31
CA GLY A 592 -5.57 29.10 0.93
C GLY A 592 -6.96 29.63 0.60
N SER A 593 -7.01 30.80 -0.04
CA SER A 593 -8.25 31.49 -0.40
C SER A 593 -8.11 32.23 -1.72
N GLY A 594 -9.24 32.51 -2.37
CA GLY A 594 -9.29 33.19 -3.65
C GLY A 594 -9.77 32.27 -4.77
N THR A 595 -9.53 32.71 -6.00
CA THR A 595 -9.97 32.01 -7.21
C THR A 595 -8.78 31.43 -7.94
N VAL A 596 -8.91 30.19 -8.41
CA VAL A 596 -7.96 29.55 -9.32
C VAL A 596 -8.65 29.36 -10.67
N THR A 597 -8.02 29.81 -11.75
CA THR A 597 -8.51 29.63 -13.11
C THR A 597 -7.66 28.61 -13.83
N LEU A 598 -8.28 27.52 -14.32
CA LEU A 598 -7.63 26.46 -15.07
C LEU A 598 -7.36 26.91 -16.51
N GLY A 599 -6.18 26.57 -17.00
CA GLY A 599 -5.77 26.77 -18.40
C GLY A 599 -6.04 25.56 -19.29
N THR A 600 -5.46 25.57 -20.49
CA THR A 600 -5.61 24.49 -21.47
C THR A 600 -4.77 23.26 -21.04
N PRO A 601 -5.38 22.07 -20.84
CA PRO A 601 -4.65 20.86 -20.48
C PRO A 601 -3.71 20.38 -21.60
N THR A 602 -2.60 19.74 -21.18
CA THR A 602 -1.78 18.88 -22.04
C THR A 602 -1.95 17.41 -21.63
N TYR A 603 -1.91 16.48 -22.57
CA TYR A 603 -2.16 15.08 -22.30
C TYR A 603 -1.56 14.15 -23.35
N ASP A 604 -1.32 12.91 -22.94
CA ASP A 604 -0.80 11.86 -23.81
C ASP A 604 -1.78 11.49 -24.94
N THR A 605 -1.23 11.12 -26.09
CA THR A 605 -2.03 10.56 -27.20
C THR A 605 -2.70 9.26 -26.73
N GLY A 606 -4.01 9.23 -26.68
CA GLY A 606 -4.82 8.09 -26.23
C GLY A 606 -5.85 8.45 -25.18
N ILE A 607 -5.82 9.69 -24.68
CA ILE A 607 -6.90 10.30 -23.90
C ILE A 607 -7.23 11.69 -24.45
N LYS A 608 -8.36 12.22 -24.05
CA LYS A 608 -8.74 13.62 -24.22
C LYS A 608 -9.07 14.22 -22.86
N VAL A 609 -8.58 15.43 -22.59
CA VAL A 609 -8.90 16.19 -21.37
C VAL A 609 -9.52 17.52 -21.77
N ALA A 610 -10.69 17.83 -21.25
CA ALA A 610 -11.43 19.05 -21.54
C ALA A 610 -11.88 19.71 -20.24
N VAL A 611 -11.58 21.00 -20.10
CA VAL A 611 -12.08 21.83 -18.99
C VAL A 611 -13.48 22.31 -19.35
N ASN A 612 -14.49 21.87 -18.59
CA ASN A 612 -15.91 22.28 -18.79
C ASN A 612 -16.24 23.54 -17.98
N GLN A 613 -15.79 23.56 -16.72
CA GLN A 613 -15.85 24.72 -15.83
C GLN A 613 -14.45 24.92 -15.25
N GLY A 614 -13.81 26.01 -15.60
CA GLY A 614 -12.38 26.24 -15.34
C GLY A 614 -12.11 27.07 -14.08
N THR A 615 -13.09 27.34 -13.24
CA THR A 615 -12.91 28.16 -12.03
C THR A 615 -13.11 27.36 -10.78
N ILE A 616 -12.16 27.48 -9.83
CA ILE A 616 -12.22 26.88 -8.49
C ILE A 616 -12.26 28.01 -7.49
N THR A 617 -13.21 27.94 -6.56
CA THR A 617 -13.33 28.85 -5.41
C THR A 617 -13.61 28.06 -4.12
N ALA A 618 -13.62 28.73 -2.97
CA ALA A 618 -14.05 28.09 -1.73
C ALA A 618 -15.53 27.69 -1.85
N GLY A 619 -15.79 26.38 -1.91
CA GLY A 619 -17.14 25.80 -2.04
C GLY A 619 -17.58 25.46 -3.48
N GLU A 620 -16.81 25.85 -4.52
CA GLU A 620 -17.10 25.49 -5.91
C GLU A 620 -15.88 24.83 -6.56
N ASN A 621 -16.06 23.60 -7.02
CA ASN A 621 -15.03 22.83 -7.73
C ASN A 621 -15.08 23.13 -9.21
N ALA A 622 -13.93 23.02 -9.89
CA ALA A 622 -13.92 22.96 -11.35
C ALA A 622 -14.48 21.63 -11.86
N SER A 623 -14.78 21.58 -13.14
CA SER A 623 -15.22 20.37 -13.83
C SER A 623 -14.34 20.10 -15.04
N VAL A 624 -13.71 18.93 -15.07
CA VAL A 624 -12.83 18.51 -16.16
C VAL A 624 -13.25 17.12 -16.61
N THR A 625 -13.56 16.99 -17.89
CA THR A 625 -13.91 15.70 -18.50
C THR A 625 -12.67 15.05 -19.09
N VAL A 626 -12.42 13.80 -18.72
CA VAL A 626 -11.42 12.95 -19.34
C VAL A 626 -12.10 11.83 -20.12
N THR A 627 -11.78 11.70 -21.40
CA THR A 627 -12.27 10.63 -22.28
C THR A 627 -11.12 9.74 -22.69
N ALA A 628 -11.25 8.45 -22.42
CA ALA A 628 -10.28 7.43 -22.81
C ALA A 628 -10.43 7.07 -24.31
N GLY A 629 -9.31 6.83 -24.97
CA GLY A 629 -9.28 6.16 -26.27
C GLY A 629 -9.53 4.65 -26.15
N LYS A 630 -9.45 3.94 -27.29
CA LYS A 630 -9.71 2.48 -27.35
C LYS A 630 -8.53 1.61 -26.91
N LYS A 631 -7.34 2.18 -26.71
CA LYS A 631 -6.12 1.43 -26.41
C LYS A 631 -5.86 1.37 -24.91
N PRO A 632 -5.84 0.19 -24.28
CA PRO A 632 -5.49 0.04 -22.88
C PRO A 632 -4.06 0.52 -22.59
N GLY A 633 -3.85 1.17 -21.43
CA GLY A 633 -2.52 1.70 -21.06
C GLY A 633 -2.57 2.69 -19.90
N PHE A 634 -1.43 3.34 -19.70
CA PHE A 634 -1.23 4.41 -18.73
C PHE A 634 -1.02 5.73 -19.47
N TYR A 635 -1.78 6.75 -19.12
CA TYR A 635 -1.78 8.03 -19.81
C TYR A 635 -1.68 9.17 -18.80
N HIS A 636 -0.77 10.10 -19.07
CA HIS A 636 -0.53 11.26 -18.22
C HIS A 636 -1.23 12.49 -18.79
N PHE A 637 -1.64 13.40 -17.90
CA PHE A 637 -2.13 14.71 -18.26
C PHE A 637 -1.67 15.78 -17.26
N GLU A 638 -1.64 17.03 -17.72
CA GLU A 638 -1.29 18.18 -16.90
C GLU A 638 -2.31 19.30 -17.14
N ILE A 639 -2.68 20.01 -16.09
CA ILE A 639 -3.59 21.15 -16.13
C ILE A 639 -2.86 22.36 -15.53
N PRO A 640 -2.47 23.34 -16.34
CA PRO A 640 -1.94 24.61 -15.85
C PRO A 640 -3.06 25.48 -15.27
N SER A 641 -2.72 26.37 -14.37
CA SER A 641 -3.66 27.31 -13.74
C SER A 641 -2.99 28.62 -13.37
N THR A 642 -3.82 29.61 -13.06
CA THR A 642 -3.38 30.88 -12.48
C THR A 642 -4.33 31.24 -11.33
N ASP A 643 -3.81 31.59 -10.18
CA ASP A 643 -4.61 32.02 -9.04
C ASP A 643 -4.89 33.54 -9.05
N SER A 644 -5.75 34.02 -8.16
CA SER A 644 -6.11 35.43 -8.03
C SER A 644 -4.95 36.35 -7.66
N SER A 645 -3.82 35.80 -7.15
CA SER A 645 -2.58 36.54 -6.94
C SER A 645 -1.76 36.65 -8.23
N GLY A 646 -2.10 35.88 -9.28
CA GLY A 646 -1.37 35.72 -10.54
C GLY A 646 -0.20 34.74 -10.41
N ALA A 647 -0.16 33.87 -9.38
CA ALA A 647 0.77 32.75 -9.34
C ALA A 647 0.28 31.64 -10.27
N SER A 648 1.19 31.15 -11.12
CA SER A 648 0.89 30.05 -12.02
C SER A 648 1.24 28.73 -11.33
N GLN A 649 0.37 27.73 -11.44
CA GLN A 649 0.57 26.37 -10.92
C GLN A 649 0.26 25.37 -12.04
N THR A 650 0.80 24.16 -11.94
CA THR A 650 0.43 23.04 -12.81
C THR A 650 0.21 21.81 -11.93
N GLN A 651 -0.92 21.15 -12.11
CA GLN A 651 -1.19 19.85 -11.47
C GLN A 651 -1.32 18.77 -12.53
N SER A 652 -0.90 17.56 -12.20
CA SER A 652 -0.93 16.43 -13.12
C SER A 652 -1.72 15.27 -12.55
N GLY A 653 -2.08 14.34 -13.44
CA GLY A 653 -2.74 13.11 -13.07
C GLY A 653 -2.48 11.98 -14.05
N TRP A 654 -2.92 10.79 -13.64
CA TRP A 654 -2.81 9.57 -14.42
C TRP A 654 -4.17 8.95 -14.70
N ILE A 655 -4.36 8.49 -15.92
CA ILE A 655 -5.52 7.69 -16.32
C ILE A 655 -5.02 6.29 -16.68
N VAL A 656 -5.54 5.29 -15.96
CA VAL A 656 -5.36 3.88 -16.30
C VAL A 656 -6.51 3.47 -17.20
N VAL A 657 -6.25 3.22 -18.47
CA VAL A 657 -7.27 2.77 -19.43
C VAL A 657 -7.25 1.24 -19.46
N GLY A 658 -8.34 0.63 -18.98
CA GLY A 658 -8.54 -0.81 -18.96
C GLY A 658 -9.02 -1.37 -20.32
N ASN A 659 -9.29 -2.67 -20.35
CA ASN A 659 -9.89 -3.34 -21.50
C ASN A 659 -11.34 -2.83 -21.74
N PRO A 660 -11.97 -3.14 -22.88
CA PRO A 660 -13.41 -2.86 -23.07
C PRO A 660 -14.23 -3.51 -21.94
N PRO A 661 -15.26 -2.80 -21.43
CA PRO A 661 -16.07 -3.29 -20.31
C PRO A 661 -16.99 -4.43 -20.74
N ALA A 662 -17.50 -5.19 -19.77
CA ALA A 662 -18.69 -6.01 -19.92
C ALA A 662 -19.92 -5.14 -20.21
N THR A 663 -21.01 -5.75 -20.66
CA THR A 663 -22.28 -5.04 -20.94
C THR A 663 -23.46 -5.75 -20.29
N PHE A 664 -24.55 -5.01 -20.05
CA PHE A 664 -25.84 -5.55 -19.62
C PHE A 664 -26.89 -5.47 -20.73
N THR A 665 -27.71 -6.53 -20.85
CA THR A 665 -28.94 -6.51 -21.56
C THR A 665 -30.09 -6.53 -20.56
N LYS A 666 -31.04 -5.57 -20.67
CA LYS A 666 -32.23 -5.47 -19.80
C LYS A 666 -33.36 -6.36 -20.28
N GLN A 667 -34.13 -6.91 -19.36
CA GLN A 667 -35.40 -7.58 -19.60
C GLN A 667 -36.46 -7.09 -18.61
N GLY A 668 -37.66 -6.77 -19.08
CA GLY A 668 -38.72 -6.24 -18.24
C GLY A 668 -38.71 -4.72 -18.06
N ASP A 669 -38.02 -3.97 -18.92
CA ASP A 669 -38.02 -2.51 -18.94
C ASP A 669 -39.32 -1.94 -19.51
N GLY A 670 -39.83 -0.82 -18.99
CA GLY A 670 -41.01 -0.11 -19.48
C GLY A 670 -42.34 -0.74 -19.07
N GLN A 671 -42.38 -1.57 -18.05
CA GLN A 671 -43.60 -2.15 -17.53
C GLN A 671 -44.48 -1.11 -16.83
N GLN A 672 -45.78 -1.40 -16.78
CA GLN A 672 -46.76 -0.61 -16.05
C GLN A 672 -47.49 -1.50 -15.04
N GLY A 673 -47.74 -0.97 -13.86
CA GLY A 673 -48.40 -1.70 -12.78
C GLY A 673 -49.22 -0.82 -11.84
N ALA A 674 -50.19 -1.45 -11.15
CA ALA A 674 -50.91 -0.76 -10.09
C ALA A 674 -50.03 -0.49 -8.87
N PRO A 675 -50.31 0.54 -8.05
CA PRO A 675 -49.64 0.77 -6.79
C PRO A 675 -49.53 -0.50 -5.93
N GLY A 676 -48.35 -0.79 -5.40
CA GLY A 676 -48.08 -1.99 -4.59
C GLY A 676 -47.97 -3.31 -5.37
N SER A 677 -48.15 -3.30 -6.68
CA SER A 677 -47.92 -4.52 -7.50
C SER A 677 -46.43 -4.79 -7.69
N THR A 678 -46.10 -6.05 -8.05
CA THR A 678 -44.72 -6.46 -8.24
C THR A 678 -44.42 -6.61 -9.73
N LEU A 679 -43.33 -6.02 -10.19
CA LEU A 679 -42.75 -6.15 -11.52
C LEU A 679 -41.47 -6.98 -11.44
N ASN A 680 -41.27 -7.86 -12.45
CA ASN A 680 -40.03 -8.65 -12.54
C ASN A 680 -39.12 -8.02 -13.57
N LEU A 681 -37.88 -7.70 -13.11
CA LEU A 681 -36.82 -7.13 -13.90
C LEU A 681 -35.64 -8.10 -13.91
N SER A 682 -34.81 -8.08 -14.92
CA SER A 682 -33.57 -8.79 -14.92
C SER A 682 -32.53 -8.14 -15.84
N VAL A 683 -31.26 -8.37 -15.53
CA VAL A 683 -30.17 -8.09 -16.45
C VAL A 683 -29.45 -9.37 -16.83
N THR A 684 -28.93 -9.43 -18.05
CA THR A 684 -28.03 -10.50 -18.49
C THR A 684 -26.65 -9.88 -18.75
N LEU A 685 -25.61 -10.37 -18.09
CA LEU A 685 -24.22 -9.94 -18.23
C LEU A 685 -23.60 -10.62 -19.46
N ASP A 686 -23.09 -9.81 -20.38
CA ASP A 686 -22.15 -10.24 -21.42
C ASP A 686 -20.72 -9.74 -21.03
N PRO A 687 -19.80 -10.62 -20.67
CA PRO A 687 -18.44 -10.23 -20.29
C PRO A 687 -17.62 -9.72 -21.49
N GLY A 688 -18.00 -10.02 -22.72
CA GLY A 688 -17.30 -9.57 -23.93
C GLY A 688 -15.79 -9.84 -23.86
N SER A 689 -15.00 -8.78 -24.01
CA SER A 689 -13.52 -8.81 -23.91
C SER A 689 -12.98 -8.30 -22.56
N SER A 690 -13.84 -8.15 -21.55
CA SER A 690 -13.40 -7.71 -20.20
C SER A 690 -12.45 -8.70 -19.52
N GLY A 691 -12.46 -9.97 -19.96
CA GLY A 691 -11.66 -11.06 -19.40
C GLY A 691 -12.38 -11.84 -18.28
N GLY A 692 -13.64 -11.51 -17.99
CA GLY A 692 -14.48 -12.17 -16.99
C GLY A 692 -15.33 -13.32 -17.52
N SER A 693 -16.23 -13.80 -16.65
CA SER A 693 -17.28 -14.77 -16.93
C SER A 693 -18.65 -14.13 -16.75
N ALA A 694 -19.66 -14.65 -17.42
CA ALA A 694 -21.04 -14.22 -17.21
C ALA A 694 -21.60 -14.70 -15.86
N ALA A 695 -21.22 -15.90 -15.43
CA ALA A 695 -21.69 -16.51 -14.17
C ALA A 695 -20.88 -16.04 -12.96
N GLY A 696 -21.55 -15.90 -11.82
CA GLY A 696 -20.90 -15.59 -10.53
C GLY A 696 -20.59 -14.12 -10.30
N ALA A 697 -21.07 -13.21 -11.18
CA ALA A 697 -20.91 -11.77 -10.97
C ALA A 697 -21.97 -11.25 -9.99
N THR A 698 -21.59 -10.45 -9.02
CA THR A 698 -22.54 -9.70 -8.20
C THR A 698 -23.08 -8.52 -9.01
N VAL A 699 -24.38 -8.32 -8.99
CA VAL A 699 -25.09 -7.16 -9.54
C VAL A 699 -25.72 -6.40 -8.40
N PHE A 700 -25.45 -5.09 -8.30
CA PHE A 700 -26.02 -4.20 -7.31
C PHE A 700 -27.21 -3.44 -7.91
N PHE A 701 -28.38 -3.62 -7.27
CA PHE A 701 -29.61 -2.94 -7.66
C PHE A 701 -29.97 -1.83 -6.69
N THR A 702 -30.32 -0.67 -7.23
CA THR A 702 -30.88 0.47 -6.48
C THR A 702 -32.18 0.93 -7.10
N THR A 703 -33.04 1.59 -6.32
CA THR A 703 -34.27 2.19 -6.81
C THR A 703 -34.49 3.57 -6.19
N ASP A 704 -35.08 4.49 -6.94
CA ASP A 704 -35.48 5.80 -6.44
C ASP A 704 -36.80 5.78 -5.68
N ALA A 705 -37.64 4.73 -5.90
CA ALA A 705 -38.90 4.53 -5.18
C ALA A 705 -39.30 3.06 -5.15
N GLY A 706 -40.22 2.69 -4.24
CA GLY A 706 -40.66 1.30 -4.08
C GLY A 706 -39.68 0.45 -3.28
N ALA A 707 -39.74 -0.86 -3.46
CA ALA A 707 -38.87 -1.80 -2.73
C ALA A 707 -38.39 -2.92 -3.66
N LEU A 708 -37.09 -3.27 -3.58
CA LEU A 708 -36.47 -4.35 -4.29
C LEU A 708 -36.46 -5.63 -3.44
N SER A 709 -36.65 -6.80 -4.07
CA SER A 709 -36.56 -8.12 -3.40
C SER A 709 -35.15 -8.40 -2.87
N SER A 710 -34.14 -7.90 -3.57
CA SER A 710 -32.72 -7.92 -3.12
C SER A 710 -31.97 -6.75 -3.75
N ARG A 711 -30.97 -6.22 -3.05
CA ARG A 711 -30.04 -5.22 -3.60
C ARG A 711 -28.78 -5.84 -4.19
N LEU A 712 -28.42 -7.06 -3.80
CA LEU A 712 -27.30 -7.81 -4.37
C LEU A 712 -27.82 -9.13 -4.91
N VAL A 713 -27.55 -9.40 -6.19
CA VAL A 713 -27.95 -10.62 -6.88
C VAL A 713 -26.75 -11.16 -7.64
N THR A 714 -26.41 -12.44 -7.43
CA THR A 714 -25.36 -13.12 -8.19
C THR A 714 -25.92 -13.65 -9.49
N THR A 715 -25.22 -13.42 -10.61
CA THR A 715 -25.62 -13.96 -11.92
C THR A 715 -25.56 -15.48 -11.95
N ASP A 716 -26.54 -16.10 -12.55
CA ASP A 716 -26.60 -17.56 -12.81
C ASP A 716 -25.60 -18.00 -13.90
N SER A 717 -25.62 -19.28 -14.25
CA SER A 717 -24.74 -19.85 -15.29
C SER A 717 -24.93 -19.23 -16.68
N SER A 718 -26.06 -18.57 -16.93
CA SER A 718 -26.39 -17.86 -18.18
C SER A 718 -26.07 -16.35 -18.10
N GLY A 719 -25.55 -15.88 -16.98
CA GLY A 719 -25.28 -14.45 -16.73
C GLY A 719 -26.53 -13.68 -16.29
N ASN A 720 -27.63 -14.32 -15.94
CA ASN A 720 -28.87 -13.64 -15.61
C ASN A 720 -28.96 -13.33 -14.11
N ALA A 721 -29.34 -12.09 -13.77
CA ALA A 721 -29.59 -11.60 -12.41
C ALA A 721 -31.01 -11.02 -12.32
N PRO A 722 -32.00 -11.78 -11.80
CA PRO A 722 -33.38 -11.32 -11.66
C PRO A 722 -33.58 -10.53 -10.35
N VAL A 723 -34.48 -9.54 -10.39
CA VAL A 723 -34.92 -8.78 -9.21
C VAL A 723 -36.42 -8.47 -9.34
N ALA A 724 -37.14 -8.48 -8.23
CA ALA A 724 -38.55 -8.07 -8.19
C ALA A 724 -38.63 -6.65 -7.58
N LEU A 725 -39.35 -5.74 -8.27
CA LEU A 725 -39.67 -4.39 -7.81
C LEU A 725 -41.11 -4.34 -7.32
N THR A 726 -41.33 -4.06 -6.05
CA THR A 726 -42.65 -3.68 -5.54
C THR A 726 -42.84 -2.17 -5.73
N LEU A 727 -43.84 -1.81 -6.54
CA LEU A 727 -44.13 -0.40 -6.87
C LEU A 727 -44.57 0.42 -5.64
N PRO A 728 -44.25 1.71 -5.57
CA PRO A 728 -44.76 2.58 -4.50
C PRO A 728 -46.27 2.84 -4.63
N GLN A 729 -46.86 3.47 -3.60
CA GLN A 729 -48.29 3.79 -3.59
C GLN A 729 -48.66 5.03 -4.45
N GLY A 730 -47.71 5.86 -4.82
CA GLY A 730 -47.93 7.05 -5.65
C GLY A 730 -47.75 6.76 -7.14
N ALA A 731 -48.58 7.35 -7.99
CA ALA A 731 -48.39 7.30 -9.45
C ALA A 731 -47.12 8.04 -9.87
N GLY A 732 -46.46 7.57 -10.93
CA GLY A 732 -45.23 8.17 -11.47
C GLY A 732 -44.28 7.19 -12.10
N THR A 733 -43.14 7.68 -12.51
CA THR A 733 -42.05 6.83 -13.01
C THR A 733 -41.11 6.41 -11.88
N VAL A 734 -40.75 5.15 -11.84
CA VAL A 734 -39.77 4.55 -10.90
C VAL A 734 -38.58 4.08 -11.69
N HIS A 735 -37.40 4.47 -11.27
CA HIS A 735 -36.16 4.00 -11.88
C HIS A 735 -35.49 2.93 -11.01
N VAL A 736 -35.00 1.88 -11.66
CA VAL A 736 -34.15 0.87 -11.04
C VAL A 736 -32.83 0.85 -11.79
N THR A 737 -31.73 1.10 -11.07
CA THR A 737 -30.38 1.00 -11.62
C THR A 737 -29.78 -0.35 -11.28
N ALA A 738 -29.20 -1.03 -12.28
CA ALA A 738 -28.40 -2.24 -12.11
C ALA A 738 -26.95 -1.93 -12.45
N GLU A 739 -26.05 -2.14 -11.50
CA GLU A 739 -24.61 -1.92 -11.62
C GLU A 739 -23.87 -3.25 -11.51
N GLY A 740 -22.95 -3.52 -12.42
CA GLY A 740 -22.09 -4.70 -12.41
C GLY A 740 -20.71 -4.41 -11.80
N PRO A 741 -19.87 -5.47 -11.62
CA PRO A 741 -18.59 -5.34 -10.95
C PRO A 741 -17.64 -4.35 -11.63
N TYR A 742 -16.97 -3.53 -10.84
CA TYR A 742 -15.92 -2.64 -11.32
C TYR A 742 -14.76 -3.41 -11.97
N GLY A 743 -14.44 -4.62 -11.49
CA GLY A 743 -13.43 -5.50 -12.09
C GLY A 743 -13.77 -5.96 -13.53
N LEU A 744 -15.03 -5.82 -13.95
CA LEU A 744 -15.49 -6.07 -15.32
C LEU A 744 -15.80 -4.77 -16.09
N GLY A 745 -15.39 -3.62 -15.58
CA GLY A 745 -15.56 -2.32 -16.22
C GLY A 745 -16.85 -1.60 -15.87
N HIS A 746 -17.54 -2.00 -14.81
CA HIS A 746 -18.72 -1.37 -14.23
C HIS A 746 -19.85 -1.18 -15.26
N PRO A 747 -20.39 -2.26 -15.84
CA PRO A 747 -21.56 -2.13 -16.72
C PRO A 747 -22.74 -1.63 -15.90
N GLU A 748 -23.49 -0.67 -16.45
CA GLU A 748 -24.65 -0.06 -15.80
C GLU A 748 -25.82 0.05 -16.77
N VAL A 749 -27.04 -0.19 -16.26
CA VAL A 749 -28.28 0.08 -17.00
C VAL A 749 -29.36 0.56 -16.04
N VAL A 750 -30.28 1.39 -16.57
CA VAL A 750 -31.41 1.93 -15.82
C VAL A 750 -32.71 1.43 -16.45
N PHE A 751 -33.60 0.90 -15.62
CA PHE A 751 -35.00 0.58 -15.97
C PHE A 751 -35.89 1.78 -15.64
N ALA A 752 -36.97 1.96 -16.37
CA ALA A 752 -37.95 3.02 -16.10
C ALA A 752 -39.37 2.42 -16.14
N GLU A 753 -39.95 2.24 -14.95
CA GLU A 753 -41.24 1.59 -14.76
C GLU A 753 -42.32 2.62 -14.40
N THR A 754 -43.59 2.34 -14.73
CA THR A 754 -44.68 3.30 -14.50
C THR A 754 -45.70 2.74 -13.49
N VAL A 755 -46.02 3.55 -12.47
CA VAL A 755 -47.13 3.31 -11.54
C VAL A 755 -48.37 3.98 -12.09
N GLN A 756 -49.42 3.23 -12.35
CA GLN A 756 -50.71 3.71 -12.91
C GLN A 756 -51.76 4.01 -11.85
#